data_641f2ba2e503ae8fc8c413af45ac9ab5
#
_entry.id   641f2ba2e503ae8fc8c413af45ac9ab5
#
_cell.length_a   1.000
_cell.length_b   1.000
_cell.length_c   1.000
_cell.angle_alpha   90.00
_cell.angle_beta   90.00
_cell.angle_gamma   90.00
#
_symmetry.space_group_name_H-M   'P 1'
#
loop_
_entity.id
_entity.type
_entity.pdbx_description
1 polymer ?
#
loop_
_entity_poly.entity_id
_entity_poly.type
_entity_poly.pdbx_seq_one_letter_code
_entity_poly.pdbx_strand_id
1 'polypeptide(L)'
;MVPGQVVEREPYDLLFGERKAPDGTPLGRPHGNGRQAADIYARLLAAERHATAERKRELRIHATQQARQSPLYFDLTLSLSKSISIFHASLGENARLAREAGDQAGDAYWSGLVAEADDMIWQSVQTGFAYFQREAGYTRTGSHGTRVAGRESGQWHEADLVVAHWLQHTSRDGDMQLHVHSQIAHAARTTIDGKWRAPDSLGYNEHIGAVAAIVSQHLEEALTRRFGVQWVARDDGHGFEISGISGEMMRVFSSRRESITADVRERTARFAQRYGRQPSQRELAQLAQASNFATRGAKHEGALDFAQLHAGWADKLARTIGVPLAQVAPSVWHAASSRASASPGGPDADGPVLSQLEVSRAAQKAVAMAQQEKSTWTRADLIKYLGRVLPRTGLDPAGAAVLLEDLADRALRSEFEPVLCLEAPEAVEAPRSLLRADGRSVYQRHGGVRYATCGQLAMEERMLAQARADGAPCLTREAAARALGADLARLEDVLAGRADTAHEARTQTGLREDQAAAILSVLTDGKRVSVINAPAGSGKTRVLAEAGRVWSAAGLGLMVGITPSQFRPQHPGGGGSGVLQHRPVPRPPARPARRPRPAAHRPGHPAAGRRGLDGQRPGPGRPDPHGRGDRREGDPGRGHRPVAGSTERRRHVPAR
;
A
#
# COMPACT_ATOMS: atom_id res chain seq x y z
N MET A 1 -6.54 29.79 -13.27
CA MET A 1 -7.01 29.40 -11.92
C MET A 1 -5.83 29.44 -10.98
N VAL A 2 -6.03 29.98 -9.81
CA VAL A 2 -5.00 30.09 -8.77
C VAL A 2 -5.24 28.95 -7.76
N PRO A 3 -4.19 28.27 -7.26
CA PRO A 3 -4.34 27.28 -6.21
C PRO A 3 -5.09 27.85 -4.98
N GLY A 4 -6.01 27.08 -4.43
CA GLY A 4 -6.85 27.50 -3.29
C GLY A 4 -8.11 28.30 -3.67
N GLN A 5 -8.33 28.61 -4.93
CA GLN A 5 -9.52 29.32 -5.39
C GLN A 5 -10.72 28.38 -5.46
N VAL A 6 -11.90 28.86 -5.03
CA VAL A 6 -13.17 28.16 -5.25
C VAL A 6 -13.43 28.03 -6.74
N VAL A 7 -13.75 26.84 -7.20
CA VAL A 7 -14.00 26.54 -8.61
C VAL A 7 -15.50 26.63 -8.88
N GLU A 8 -15.89 27.50 -9.80
CA GLU A 8 -17.26 27.58 -10.30
C GLU A 8 -17.60 26.38 -11.21
N ARG A 9 -18.89 26.14 -11.39
CA ARG A 9 -19.40 24.99 -12.13
C ARG A 9 -18.91 24.94 -13.58
N GLU A 10 -19.01 26.06 -14.30
CA GLU A 10 -18.67 26.10 -15.72
C GLU A 10 -17.18 25.81 -15.98
N PRO A 11 -16.20 26.46 -15.32
CA PRO A 11 -14.79 26.08 -15.42
C PRO A 11 -14.52 24.62 -15.02
N TYR A 12 -15.24 24.10 -14.03
CA TYR A 12 -15.12 22.70 -13.63
C TYR A 12 -15.59 21.76 -14.75
N ASP A 13 -16.77 21.99 -15.32
CA ASP A 13 -17.33 21.17 -16.41
C ASP A 13 -16.43 21.18 -17.64
N LEU A 14 -15.85 22.34 -18.00
CA LEU A 14 -14.87 22.45 -19.08
C LEU A 14 -13.61 21.61 -18.80
N LEU A 15 -13.01 21.73 -17.61
CA LEU A 15 -11.76 21.06 -17.26
C LEU A 15 -11.92 19.54 -17.11
N PHE A 16 -12.89 19.11 -16.30
CA PHE A 16 -13.07 17.72 -15.91
C PHE A 16 -14.03 16.95 -16.81
N GLY A 17 -14.96 17.64 -17.49
CA GLY A 17 -15.90 17.04 -18.44
C GLY A 17 -15.40 17.03 -19.87
N GLU A 18 -14.90 18.17 -20.36
CA GLU A 18 -14.57 18.35 -21.77
C GLU A 18 -13.07 18.38 -22.09
N ARG A 19 -12.21 18.43 -21.09
CA ARG A 19 -10.76 18.65 -21.22
C ARG A 19 -10.44 19.95 -21.97
N LYS A 20 -11.08 21.01 -21.58
CA LYS A 20 -10.84 22.37 -22.08
C LYS A 20 -10.43 23.28 -20.93
N ALA A 21 -9.58 24.26 -21.21
CA ALA A 21 -9.34 25.36 -20.31
C ALA A 21 -10.60 26.24 -20.18
N PRO A 22 -10.70 27.12 -19.16
CA PRO A 22 -11.83 28.02 -19.01
C PRO A 22 -12.10 28.95 -20.21
N ASP A 23 -11.07 29.23 -21.03
CA ASP A 23 -11.17 29.97 -22.29
C ASP A 23 -11.60 29.10 -23.49
N GLY A 24 -11.95 27.85 -23.27
CA GLY A 24 -12.34 26.89 -24.32
C GLY A 24 -11.17 26.21 -25.04
N THR A 25 -9.92 26.56 -24.73
CA THR A 25 -8.74 25.97 -25.37
C THR A 25 -8.63 24.48 -25.02
N PRO A 26 -8.45 23.56 -26.01
CA PRO A 26 -8.33 22.13 -25.72
C PRO A 26 -7.08 21.79 -24.87
N LEU A 27 -7.26 20.99 -23.82
CA LEU A 27 -6.19 20.45 -22.99
C LEU A 27 -5.70 19.10 -23.54
N GLY A 28 -4.91 19.16 -24.60
CA GLY A 28 -4.38 17.97 -25.27
C GLY A 28 -5.39 17.28 -26.19
N ARG A 29 -5.34 15.95 -26.26
CA ARG A 29 -6.25 15.18 -27.12
C ARG A 29 -7.67 15.18 -26.54
N PRO A 30 -8.72 15.29 -27.38
CA PRO A 30 -10.10 15.21 -26.92
C PRO A 30 -10.35 13.93 -26.12
N HIS A 31 -11.23 14.03 -25.13
CA HIS A 31 -11.69 12.85 -24.40
C HIS A 31 -12.57 11.99 -25.31
N GLY A 32 -12.33 10.69 -25.27
CA GLY A 32 -13.14 9.72 -26.00
C GLY A 32 -12.35 8.90 -27.00
N ASN A 33 -12.78 7.66 -27.16
CA ASN A 33 -12.19 6.69 -28.09
C ASN A 33 -13.03 6.55 -29.36
N GLY A 34 -13.75 7.60 -29.77
CA GLY A 34 -14.59 7.56 -30.96
C GLY A 34 -13.85 7.08 -32.21
N ARG A 35 -12.60 7.52 -32.39
CA ARG A 35 -11.75 7.05 -33.50
C ARG A 35 -11.40 5.58 -33.35
N GLN A 36 -10.98 5.13 -32.18
CA GLN A 36 -10.66 3.71 -31.92
C GLN A 36 -11.92 2.83 -32.02
N ALA A 37 -13.06 3.28 -31.50
CA ALA A 37 -14.33 2.59 -31.64
C ALA A 37 -14.76 2.49 -33.12
N ALA A 38 -14.56 3.56 -33.90
CA ALA A 38 -14.82 3.56 -35.33
C ALA A 38 -13.92 2.58 -36.09
N ASP A 39 -12.62 2.54 -35.75
CA ASP A 39 -11.66 1.60 -36.36
C ASP A 39 -11.98 0.15 -36.00
N ILE A 40 -12.38 -0.12 -34.77
CA ILE A 40 -12.84 -1.45 -34.33
C ILE A 40 -14.12 -1.82 -35.06
N TYR A 41 -15.10 -0.90 -35.11
CA TYR A 41 -16.36 -1.11 -35.80
C TYR A 41 -16.15 -1.40 -37.29
N ALA A 42 -15.29 -0.63 -37.97
CA ALA A 42 -14.95 -0.85 -39.36
C ALA A 42 -14.37 -2.26 -39.59
N ARG A 43 -13.46 -2.73 -38.71
CA ARG A 43 -12.90 -4.09 -38.78
C ARG A 43 -13.96 -5.17 -38.55
N LEU A 44 -14.81 -5.00 -37.58
CA LEU A 44 -15.91 -5.93 -37.29
C LEU A 44 -16.90 -5.99 -38.46
N LEU A 45 -17.21 -4.84 -39.05
CA LEU A 45 -18.09 -4.76 -40.23
C LEU A 45 -17.46 -5.39 -41.50
N ALA A 46 -16.15 -5.24 -41.67
CA ALA A 46 -15.43 -5.88 -42.77
C ALA A 46 -15.43 -7.42 -42.66
N ALA A 47 -15.42 -7.94 -41.43
CA ALA A 47 -15.53 -9.38 -41.18
C ALA A 47 -16.95 -9.91 -41.38
N GLU A 48 -17.99 -9.09 -41.18
CA GLU A 48 -19.41 -9.44 -41.34
C GLU A 48 -20.07 -8.56 -42.43
N ARG A 49 -19.65 -8.72 -43.70
CA ARG A 49 -20.06 -7.83 -44.81
C ARG A 49 -21.57 -7.78 -45.06
N HIS A 50 -22.32 -8.81 -44.68
CA HIS A 50 -23.78 -8.92 -44.84
C HIS A 50 -24.56 -8.73 -43.55
N ALA A 51 -23.97 -8.07 -42.54
CA ALA A 51 -24.63 -7.81 -41.26
C ALA A 51 -25.94 -7.01 -41.46
N THR A 52 -27.03 -7.48 -40.82
CA THR A 52 -28.32 -6.79 -40.79
C THR A 52 -28.21 -5.44 -40.06
N ALA A 53 -29.20 -4.57 -40.16
CA ALA A 53 -29.23 -3.30 -39.46
C ALA A 53 -29.12 -3.47 -37.93
N GLU A 54 -29.75 -4.51 -37.39
CA GLU A 54 -29.70 -4.86 -35.97
C GLU A 54 -28.30 -5.32 -35.58
N ARG A 55 -27.71 -6.23 -36.36
CA ARG A 55 -26.34 -6.71 -36.14
C ARG A 55 -25.32 -5.58 -36.24
N LYS A 56 -25.48 -4.61 -37.13
CA LYS A 56 -24.65 -3.40 -37.20
C LYS A 56 -24.72 -2.55 -35.93
N ARG A 57 -25.89 -2.47 -35.28
CA ARG A 57 -26.05 -1.81 -33.98
C ARG A 57 -25.27 -2.55 -32.89
N GLU A 58 -25.41 -3.88 -32.81
CA GLU A 58 -24.66 -4.71 -31.86
C GLU A 58 -23.16 -4.57 -32.05
N LEU A 59 -22.67 -4.64 -33.28
CA LEU A 59 -21.25 -4.45 -33.60
C LEU A 59 -20.73 -3.07 -33.20
N ARG A 60 -21.56 -2.02 -33.35
CA ARG A 60 -21.21 -0.69 -32.89
C ARG A 60 -21.11 -0.61 -31.36
N ILE A 61 -22.07 -1.20 -30.63
CA ILE A 61 -22.05 -1.29 -29.18
C ILE A 61 -20.79 -2.06 -28.72
N HIS A 62 -20.54 -3.20 -29.34
CA HIS A 62 -19.37 -4.03 -29.05
C HIS A 62 -18.04 -3.30 -29.33
N ALA A 63 -17.93 -2.57 -30.44
CA ALA A 63 -16.78 -1.73 -30.76
C ALA A 63 -16.57 -0.63 -29.71
N THR A 64 -17.63 0.02 -29.25
CA THR A 64 -17.56 1.03 -28.19
C THR A 64 -17.11 0.44 -26.85
N GLN A 65 -17.57 -0.77 -26.52
CA GLN A 65 -17.16 -1.49 -25.31
C GLN A 65 -15.70 -1.95 -25.35
N GLN A 66 -15.22 -2.36 -26.52
CA GLN A 66 -13.82 -2.77 -26.74
C GLN A 66 -12.85 -1.59 -26.82
N ALA A 67 -13.34 -0.41 -27.19
CA ALA A 67 -12.49 0.78 -27.23
C ALA A 67 -12.04 1.15 -25.81
N ARG A 68 -10.73 1.34 -25.61
CA ARG A 68 -10.19 1.81 -24.33
C ARG A 68 -10.80 3.16 -23.98
N GLN A 69 -11.56 3.22 -22.90
CA GLN A 69 -12.03 4.48 -22.36
C GLN A 69 -10.95 5.07 -21.43
N SER A 70 -10.48 6.25 -21.78
CA SER A 70 -9.63 7.05 -20.93
C SER A 70 -10.49 7.65 -19.81
N PRO A 71 -10.13 7.55 -18.53
CA PRO A 71 -10.91 8.23 -17.48
C PRO A 71 -10.87 9.75 -17.69
N LEU A 72 -11.90 10.45 -17.23
CA LEU A 72 -11.92 11.91 -17.20
C LEU A 72 -11.02 12.45 -16.09
N TYR A 73 -11.09 11.81 -14.94
CA TYR A 73 -10.31 12.13 -13.76
C TYR A 73 -10.10 10.87 -12.90
N PHE A 74 -9.18 10.96 -11.96
CA PHE A 74 -9.00 10.02 -10.88
C PHE A 74 -9.56 10.66 -9.61
N ASP A 75 -10.38 9.93 -8.86
CA ASP A 75 -10.94 10.38 -7.59
C ASP A 75 -10.14 9.75 -6.43
N LEU A 76 -9.37 10.57 -5.74
CA LEU A 76 -8.66 10.20 -4.53
C LEU A 76 -9.47 10.68 -3.33
N THR A 77 -10.01 9.74 -2.54
CA THR A 77 -10.82 10.07 -1.37
C THR A 77 -9.99 9.99 -0.10
N LEU A 78 -9.85 11.10 0.61
CA LEU A 78 -9.21 11.23 1.91
C LEU A 78 -10.29 11.21 3.00
N SER A 79 -10.44 10.10 3.71
CA SER A 79 -11.40 9.96 4.80
C SER A 79 -10.72 10.26 6.13
N LEU A 80 -11.26 11.23 6.87
CA LEU A 80 -10.81 11.57 8.21
C LEU A 80 -11.29 10.54 9.24
N SER A 81 -10.64 10.49 10.41
CA SER A 81 -11.04 9.58 11.47
C SER A 81 -12.48 9.85 11.94
N LYS A 82 -13.14 8.82 12.44
CA LYS A 82 -14.54 8.95 12.87
C LYS A 82 -14.70 9.93 14.01
N SER A 83 -13.76 9.94 14.94
CA SER A 83 -13.77 10.86 16.08
C SER A 83 -13.64 12.32 15.65
N ILE A 84 -12.82 12.64 14.62
CA ILE A 84 -12.77 14.00 14.06
C ILE A 84 -14.13 14.40 13.49
N SER A 85 -14.82 13.50 12.78
CA SER A 85 -16.15 13.78 12.23
C SER A 85 -17.18 14.05 13.31
N ILE A 86 -17.13 13.32 14.43
CA ILE A 86 -18.02 13.52 15.59
C ILE A 86 -17.69 14.82 16.31
N PHE A 87 -16.40 15.11 16.51
CA PHE A 87 -15.95 16.37 17.13
C PHE A 87 -16.43 17.58 16.33
N HIS A 88 -16.20 17.59 15.02
CA HIS A 88 -16.65 18.65 14.12
C HIS A 88 -18.18 18.82 14.13
N ALA A 89 -18.93 17.70 14.07
CA ALA A 89 -20.38 17.74 14.12
C ALA A 89 -20.90 18.27 15.47
N SER A 90 -20.19 18.03 16.58
CA SER A 90 -20.51 18.61 17.89
C SER A 90 -20.34 20.12 17.90
N LEU A 91 -19.32 20.67 17.25
CA LEU A 91 -19.17 22.13 17.10
C LEU A 91 -20.36 22.71 16.30
N GLY A 92 -20.72 22.09 15.18
CA GLY A 92 -21.85 22.52 14.36
C GLY A 92 -23.20 22.41 15.05
N GLU A 93 -23.39 21.39 15.92
CA GLU A 93 -24.62 21.25 16.71
C GLU A 93 -24.75 22.37 17.75
N ASN A 94 -23.67 22.78 18.39
CA ASN A 94 -23.67 23.93 19.31
C ASN A 94 -24.02 25.23 18.56
N ALA A 95 -23.50 25.44 17.36
CA ALA A 95 -23.85 26.58 16.52
C ALA A 95 -25.36 26.57 16.15
N ARG A 96 -25.91 25.41 15.80
CA ARG A 96 -27.33 25.23 15.50
C ARG A 96 -28.20 25.58 16.71
N LEU A 97 -27.86 25.04 17.89
CA LEU A 97 -28.61 25.29 19.12
C LEU A 97 -28.58 26.76 19.55
N ALA A 98 -27.43 27.41 19.43
CA ALA A 98 -27.29 28.84 19.72
C ALA A 98 -28.18 29.69 18.77
N ARG A 99 -28.20 29.36 17.51
CA ARG A 99 -29.05 30.02 16.50
C ARG A 99 -30.53 29.83 16.80
N GLU A 100 -30.96 28.63 17.15
CA GLU A 100 -32.35 28.34 17.55
C GLU A 100 -32.78 29.06 18.84
N ALA A 101 -31.84 29.25 19.78
CA ALA A 101 -32.06 29.99 21.00
C ALA A 101 -32.04 31.51 20.79
N GLY A 102 -31.71 32.01 19.58
CA GLY A 102 -31.52 33.44 19.30
C GLY A 102 -30.24 34.04 19.91
N ASP A 103 -29.30 33.20 20.36
CA ASP A 103 -28.01 33.61 20.88
C ASP A 103 -27.03 33.90 19.75
N GLN A 104 -27.05 35.14 19.24
CA GLN A 104 -26.18 35.58 18.15
C GLN A 104 -24.69 35.46 18.49
N ALA A 105 -24.30 35.74 19.74
CA ALA A 105 -22.90 35.65 20.14
C ALA A 105 -22.43 34.20 20.20
N GLY A 106 -23.25 33.30 20.74
CA GLY A 106 -23.01 31.87 20.74
C GLY A 106 -22.94 31.27 19.35
N ASP A 107 -23.87 31.65 18.44
CA ASP A 107 -23.84 31.20 17.04
C ASP A 107 -22.55 31.66 16.33
N ALA A 108 -22.18 32.93 16.47
CA ALA A 108 -20.94 33.45 15.90
C ALA A 108 -19.69 32.72 16.42
N TYR A 109 -19.64 32.45 17.73
CA TYR A 109 -18.54 31.75 18.37
C TYR A 109 -18.41 30.30 17.83
N TRP A 110 -19.49 29.51 17.89
CA TRP A 110 -19.45 28.10 17.47
C TRP A 110 -19.28 27.93 15.96
N SER A 111 -19.93 28.79 15.16
CA SER A 111 -19.74 28.81 13.70
C SER A 111 -18.30 29.20 13.32
N GLY A 112 -17.67 30.10 14.07
CA GLY A 112 -16.26 30.43 13.93
C GLY A 112 -15.34 29.20 14.18
N LEU A 113 -15.62 28.39 15.20
CA LEU A 113 -14.85 27.17 15.47
C LEU A 113 -15.04 26.10 14.38
N VAL A 114 -16.23 25.98 13.80
CA VAL A 114 -16.47 25.11 12.64
C VAL A 114 -15.62 25.56 11.45
N ALA A 115 -15.64 26.84 11.14
CA ALA A 115 -14.85 27.42 10.05
C ALA A 115 -13.33 27.22 10.27
N GLU A 116 -12.84 27.44 11.49
CA GLU A 116 -11.44 27.15 11.83
C GLU A 116 -11.08 25.65 11.62
N ALA A 117 -11.97 24.73 11.99
CA ALA A 117 -11.75 23.30 11.78
C ALA A 117 -11.74 22.93 10.27
N ASP A 118 -12.63 23.55 9.50
CA ASP A 118 -12.64 23.40 8.02
C ASP A 118 -11.36 23.94 7.39
N ASP A 119 -10.87 25.09 7.83
CA ASP A 119 -9.61 25.67 7.36
C ASP A 119 -8.41 24.74 7.67
N MET A 120 -8.37 24.13 8.84
CA MET A 120 -7.35 23.13 9.18
C MET A 120 -7.42 21.91 8.27
N ILE A 121 -8.60 21.44 7.91
CA ILE A 121 -8.79 20.35 6.94
C ILE A 121 -8.23 20.77 5.58
N TRP A 122 -8.57 21.97 5.09
CA TRP A 122 -8.08 22.46 3.80
C TRP A 122 -6.56 22.63 3.77
N GLN A 123 -5.95 23.20 4.79
CA GLN A 123 -4.50 23.34 4.90
C GLN A 123 -3.80 21.96 4.90
N SER A 124 -4.38 21.01 5.61
CA SER A 124 -3.85 19.64 5.66
C SER A 124 -3.91 18.96 4.28
N VAL A 125 -5.01 19.13 3.56
CA VAL A 125 -5.18 18.60 2.19
C VAL A 125 -4.17 19.26 1.24
N GLN A 126 -4.00 20.58 1.32
CA GLN A 126 -3.01 21.30 0.50
C GLN A 126 -1.60 20.80 0.76
N THR A 127 -1.22 20.59 2.02
CA THR A 127 0.09 20.04 2.40
C THR A 127 0.30 18.62 1.83
N GLY A 128 -0.70 17.74 1.96
CA GLY A 128 -0.64 16.40 1.37
C GLY A 128 -0.56 16.41 -0.16
N PHE A 129 -1.27 17.34 -0.80
CA PHE A 129 -1.23 17.45 -2.27
C PHE A 129 0.01 18.17 -2.80
N ALA A 130 0.68 19.02 -2.02
CA ALA A 130 2.01 19.51 -2.36
C ALA A 130 3.03 18.35 -2.45
N TYR A 131 2.99 17.42 -1.49
CA TYR A 131 3.74 16.17 -1.57
C TYR A 131 3.34 15.35 -2.81
N PHE A 132 2.05 15.14 -3.05
CA PHE A 132 1.55 14.35 -4.18
C PHE A 132 1.97 14.93 -5.52
N GLN A 133 1.90 16.27 -5.69
CA GLN A 133 2.35 16.97 -6.89
C GLN A 133 3.83 16.71 -7.16
N ARG A 134 4.67 16.76 -6.14
CA ARG A 134 6.12 16.54 -6.25
C ARG A 134 6.46 15.10 -6.59
N GLU A 135 5.81 14.13 -5.96
CA GLU A 135 6.17 12.72 -6.05
C GLU A 135 5.44 11.96 -7.17
N ALA A 136 4.25 12.42 -7.58
CA ALA A 136 3.38 11.74 -8.54
C ALA A 136 2.97 12.61 -9.74
N GLY A 137 3.37 13.89 -9.78
CA GLY A 137 3.07 14.82 -10.87
C GLY A 137 4.00 14.59 -12.07
N TYR A 138 3.78 13.49 -12.82
CA TYR A 138 4.61 13.13 -13.96
C TYR A 138 3.79 12.78 -15.19
N THR A 139 4.38 13.03 -16.38
CA THR A 139 3.89 12.58 -17.67
C THR A 139 4.97 11.79 -18.40
N ARG A 140 4.56 10.95 -19.34
CA ARG A 140 5.49 10.20 -20.19
C ARG A 140 5.58 10.82 -21.58
N THR A 141 6.80 10.92 -22.09
CA THR A 141 7.10 11.34 -23.46
C THR A 141 7.87 10.24 -24.20
N GLY A 142 8.04 10.37 -25.51
CA GLY A 142 8.73 9.39 -26.34
C GLY A 142 7.87 8.19 -26.72
N SER A 143 8.51 7.10 -27.10
CA SER A 143 7.83 5.85 -27.52
C SER A 143 7.35 5.08 -26.30
N HIS A 144 6.03 4.89 -26.18
CA HIS A 144 5.40 4.11 -25.13
C HIS A 144 4.93 2.77 -25.66
N GLY A 145 5.12 1.70 -24.93
CA GLY A 145 4.51 0.41 -25.23
C GLY A 145 5.48 -0.70 -25.62
N THR A 146 6.75 -0.38 -25.84
CA THR A 146 7.77 -1.41 -26.03
C THR A 146 8.54 -1.60 -24.73
N ARG A 147 8.56 -2.82 -24.21
CA ARG A 147 9.48 -3.17 -23.12
C ARG A 147 10.84 -3.52 -23.74
N VAL A 148 11.86 -2.76 -23.42
CA VAL A 148 13.24 -3.06 -23.81
C VAL A 148 13.91 -3.72 -22.59
N ALA A 149 14.38 -4.96 -22.76
CA ALA A 149 15.01 -5.74 -21.68
C ALA A 149 14.17 -5.84 -20.39
N GLY A 150 12.84 -5.96 -20.52
CA GLY A 150 11.93 -6.06 -19.37
C GLY A 150 11.56 -4.72 -18.71
N ARG A 151 12.17 -3.60 -19.13
CA ARG A 151 11.88 -2.25 -18.62
C ARG A 151 10.93 -1.51 -19.54
N GLU A 152 10.07 -0.68 -18.95
CA GLU A 152 9.18 0.20 -19.71
C GLU A 152 10.01 1.25 -20.47
N SER A 153 9.68 1.48 -21.74
CA SER A 153 10.29 2.55 -22.56
C SER A 153 9.58 3.88 -22.36
N GLY A 154 10.28 4.97 -22.59
CA GLY A 154 9.77 6.35 -22.48
C GLY A 154 10.65 7.21 -21.59
N GLN A 155 10.28 8.46 -21.47
CA GLN A 155 10.91 9.45 -20.59
C GLN A 155 9.86 10.01 -19.65
N TRP A 156 10.16 10.12 -18.36
CA TRP A 156 9.29 10.69 -17.36
C TRP A 156 9.73 12.11 -17.04
N HIS A 157 8.83 13.06 -17.22
CA HIS A 157 9.05 14.47 -16.94
C HIS A 157 8.00 14.96 -15.94
N GLU A 158 8.40 15.91 -15.10
CA GLU A 158 7.51 16.62 -14.19
C GLU A 158 6.36 17.26 -14.96
N ALA A 159 5.20 17.31 -14.34
CA ALA A 159 4.01 17.90 -14.92
C ALA A 159 3.12 18.51 -13.84
N ASP A 160 2.52 19.65 -14.16
CA ASP A 160 1.54 20.30 -13.30
C ASP A 160 0.21 19.53 -13.38
N LEU A 161 -0.26 19.04 -12.24
CA LEU A 161 -1.56 18.40 -12.11
C LEU A 161 -2.66 19.45 -11.93
N VAL A 162 -3.85 19.15 -12.43
CA VAL A 162 -5.07 19.92 -12.16
C VAL A 162 -5.94 19.10 -11.21
N VAL A 163 -6.21 19.64 -10.03
CA VAL A 163 -6.94 18.95 -8.98
C VAL A 163 -8.07 19.83 -8.46
N ALA A 164 -9.27 19.26 -8.33
CA ALA A 164 -10.39 19.87 -7.64
C ALA A 164 -10.72 19.09 -6.36
N HIS A 165 -10.92 19.80 -5.25
CA HIS A 165 -11.20 19.23 -3.96
C HIS A 165 -12.63 19.52 -3.50
N TRP A 166 -13.29 18.54 -2.88
CA TRP A 166 -14.66 18.63 -2.40
C TRP A 166 -14.75 18.06 -0.98
N LEU A 167 -15.00 18.91 0.01
CA LEU A 167 -15.28 18.46 1.37
C LEU A 167 -16.72 17.98 1.46
N GLN A 168 -16.90 16.76 1.94
CA GLN A 168 -18.20 16.16 2.22
C GLN A 168 -18.29 15.76 3.69
N HIS A 169 -19.46 15.96 4.28
CA HIS A 169 -19.71 15.77 5.71
C HIS A 169 -20.41 14.45 6.04
N THR A 170 -20.98 13.78 5.03
CA THR A 170 -21.83 12.61 5.23
C THR A 170 -21.35 11.41 4.46
N SER A 171 -21.50 10.22 5.05
CA SER A 171 -21.45 8.97 4.31
C SER A 171 -22.70 8.84 3.40
N ARG A 172 -22.73 7.84 2.51
CA ARG A 172 -23.93 7.55 1.67
C ARG A 172 -25.15 7.17 2.49
N ASP A 173 -24.95 6.65 3.69
CA ASP A 173 -26.02 6.24 4.59
C ASP A 173 -26.45 7.38 5.54
N GLY A 174 -26.00 8.62 5.28
CA GLY A 174 -26.34 9.81 6.06
C GLY A 174 -25.61 9.95 7.39
N ASP A 175 -24.71 9.04 7.74
CA ASP A 175 -23.88 9.18 8.95
C ASP A 175 -22.85 10.29 8.78
N MET A 176 -22.50 10.97 9.88
CA MET A 176 -21.41 11.93 9.86
C MET A 176 -20.09 11.26 9.49
N GLN A 177 -19.48 11.74 8.42
CA GLN A 177 -18.19 11.28 7.92
C GLN A 177 -17.54 12.37 7.10
N LEU A 178 -16.59 13.07 7.69
CA LEU A 178 -15.77 14.03 6.96
C LEU A 178 -14.84 13.29 6.00
N HIS A 179 -14.87 13.68 4.76
CA HIS A 179 -13.94 13.20 3.75
C HIS A 179 -13.80 14.19 2.61
N VAL A 180 -12.62 14.22 2.02
CA VAL A 180 -12.32 15.08 0.88
C VAL A 180 -12.15 14.23 -0.36
N HIS A 181 -12.98 14.47 -1.36
CA HIS A 181 -12.77 13.98 -2.71
C HIS A 181 -11.80 14.90 -3.43
N SER A 182 -10.74 14.35 -3.95
CA SER A 182 -9.72 15.06 -4.71
C SER A 182 -9.70 14.49 -6.14
N GLN A 183 -10.33 15.19 -7.05
CA GLN A 183 -10.46 14.79 -8.44
C GLN A 183 -9.26 15.31 -9.22
N ILE A 184 -8.41 14.41 -9.68
CA ILE A 184 -7.19 14.70 -10.44
C ILE A 184 -7.55 14.53 -11.92
N ALA A 185 -7.52 15.62 -12.70
CA ALA A 185 -7.82 15.59 -14.12
C ALA A 185 -6.87 14.60 -14.85
N HIS A 186 -7.40 13.85 -15.80
CA HIS A 186 -6.57 12.99 -16.66
C HIS A 186 -5.89 13.77 -17.79
N ALA A 187 -5.47 15.00 -17.47
CA ALA A 187 -4.66 15.89 -18.29
C ALA A 187 -3.74 16.69 -17.37
N ALA A 188 -2.44 16.63 -17.64
CA ALA A 188 -1.41 17.35 -16.91
C ALA A 188 -0.50 18.12 -17.89
N ARG A 189 0.02 19.27 -17.48
CA ARG A 189 0.88 20.10 -18.29
C ARG A 189 2.33 19.74 -18.05
N THR A 190 2.98 19.11 -19.02
CA THR A 190 4.40 18.73 -18.93
C THR A 190 5.27 19.98 -18.84
N THR A 191 6.16 20.06 -17.87
CA THR A 191 6.95 21.28 -17.60
C THR A 191 7.98 21.59 -18.68
N ILE A 192 8.57 20.54 -19.28
CA ILE A 192 9.66 20.70 -20.27
C ILE A 192 9.22 21.36 -21.58
N ASP A 193 7.97 21.20 -22.02
CA ASP A 193 7.48 21.71 -23.30
C ASP A 193 6.08 22.36 -23.24
N GLY A 194 5.50 22.47 -22.05
CA GLY A 194 4.19 23.07 -21.81
C GLY A 194 3.00 22.32 -22.39
N LYS A 195 3.21 21.12 -22.98
CA LYS A 195 2.14 20.36 -23.63
C LYS A 195 1.31 19.58 -22.64
N TRP A 196 0.02 19.51 -22.91
CA TRP A 196 -0.91 18.70 -22.14
C TRP A 196 -0.85 17.22 -22.54
N ARG A 197 -0.68 16.35 -21.56
CA ARG A 197 -0.59 14.89 -21.71
C ARG A 197 -1.37 14.18 -20.63
N ALA A 198 -1.66 12.90 -20.85
CA ALA A 198 -2.16 12.06 -19.77
C ALA A 198 -1.07 11.90 -18.68
N PRO A 199 -1.42 12.08 -17.40
CA PRO A 199 -0.47 11.86 -16.31
C PRO A 199 -0.12 10.38 -16.18
N ASP A 200 1.07 10.08 -15.61
CA ASP A 200 1.46 8.71 -15.26
C ASP A 200 0.78 8.26 -13.97
N SER A 201 -0.47 7.81 -14.10
CA SER A 201 -1.31 7.42 -12.96
C SER A 201 -0.86 6.16 -12.22
N LEU A 202 0.13 5.43 -12.71
CA LEU A 202 0.69 4.26 -11.98
C LEU A 202 1.34 4.70 -10.65
N GLY A 203 1.95 5.89 -10.61
CA GLY A 203 2.51 6.48 -9.40
C GLY A 203 1.46 6.86 -8.36
N TYR A 204 0.22 7.11 -8.75
CA TYR A 204 -0.82 7.59 -7.83
C TYR A 204 -1.07 6.59 -6.69
N ASN A 205 -1.26 5.32 -7.01
CA ASN A 205 -1.51 4.29 -6.01
C ASN A 205 -0.33 4.07 -5.05
N GLU A 206 0.89 4.36 -5.48
CA GLU A 206 2.09 4.23 -4.65
C GLU A 206 2.14 5.33 -3.58
N HIS A 207 1.62 6.53 -3.88
CA HIS A 207 1.71 7.69 -3.00
C HIS A 207 0.46 7.99 -2.17
N ILE A 208 -0.73 7.40 -2.48
CA ILE A 208 -1.98 7.63 -1.75
C ILE A 208 -1.82 7.45 -0.24
N GLY A 209 -1.12 6.38 0.18
CA GLY A 209 -0.92 6.10 1.60
C GLY A 209 -0.07 7.14 2.32
N ALA A 210 0.94 7.69 1.65
CA ALA A 210 1.78 8.76 2.18
C ALA A 210 1.01 10.08 2.26
N VAL A 211 0.23 10.42 1.22
CA VAL A 211 -0.65 11.61 1.23
C VAL A 211 -1.61 11.56 2.41
N ALA A 212 -2.31 10.43 2.60
CA ALA A 212 -3.22 10.26 3.72
C ALA A 212 -2.52 10.40 5.08
N ALA A 213 -1.29 9.89 5.21
CA ALA A 213 -0.49 10.03 6.43
C ALA A 213 -0.09 11.48 6.70
N ILE A 214 0.35 12.22 5.68
CA ILE A 214 0.72 13.64 5.79
C ILE A 214 -0.50 14.49 6.16
N VAL A 215 -1.64 14.27 5.48
CA VAL A 215 -2.90 14.97 5.78
C VAL A 215 -3.34 14.69 7.22
N SER A 216 -3.32 13.43 7.66
CA SER A 216 -3.70 13.08 9.02
C SER A 216 -2.75 13.67 10.05
N GLN A 217 -1.43 13.60 9.83
CA GLN A 217 -0.44 14.17 10.75
C GLN A 217 -0.64 15.67 10.91
N HIS A 218 -0.73 16.40 9.80
CA HIS A 218 -0.92 17.85 9.80
C HIS A 218 -2.22 18.25 10.53
N LEU A 219 -3.35 17.61 10.18
CA LEU A 219 -4.65 17.92 10.77
C LEU A 219 -4.70 17.58 12.26
N GLU A 220 -4.20 16.41 12.64
CA GLU A 220 -4.23 15.94 14.03
C GLU A 220 -3.36 16.82 14.94
N GLU A 221 -2.20 17.29 14.45
CA GLU A 221 -1.37 18.27 15.18
C GLU A 221 -2.04 19.66 15.25
N ALA A 222 -2.69 20.12 14.18
CA ALA A 222 -3.44 21.36 14.18
C ALA A 222 -4.59 21.34 15.21
N LEU A 223 -5.35 20.26 15.25
CA LEU A 223 -6.42 20.06 16.22
C LEU A 223 -5.89 19.97 17.65
N THR A 224 -4.76 19.29 17.86
CA THR A 224 -4.09 19.24 19.16
C THR A 224 -3.70 20.63 19.64
N ARG A 225 -3.05 21.39 18.76
CA ARG A 225 -2.54 22.74 19.08
C ARG A 225 -3.67 23.72 19.37
N ARG A 226 -4.76 23.64 18.62
CA ARG A 226 -5.89 24.58 18.74
C ARG A 226 -6.85 24.21 19.86
N PHE A 227 -7.21 22.95 19.99
CA PHE A 227 -8.24 22.46 20.91
C PHE A 227 -7.69 21.64 22.09
N GLY A 228 -6.38 21.38 22.13
CA GLY A 228 -5.77 20.56 23.18
C GLY A 228 -6.21 19.08 23.14
N VAL A 229 -6.83 18.62 22.05
CA VAL A 229 -7.30 17.23 21.95
C VAL A 229 -6.13 16.27 22.02
N GLN A 230 -6.36 15.11 22.63
CA GLN A 230 -5.37 14.04 22.73
C GLN A 230 -5.79 12.84 21.89
N TRP A 231 -4.84 12.01 21.55
CA TRP A 231 -5.02 10.92 20.62
C TRP A 231 -4.76 9.56 21.23
N VAL A 232 -5.55 8.60 20.87
CA VAL A 232 -5.39 7.19 21.22
C VAL A 232 -5.20 6.39 19.95
N ALA A 233 -4.15 5.55 19.93
CA ALA A 233 -3.92 4.67 18.81
C ALA A 233 -5.10 3.70 18.65
N ARG A 234 -5.53 3.49 17.40
CA ARG A 234 -6.59 2.55 17.06
C ARG A 234 -6.12 1.10 17.25
N ASP A 235 -7.04 0.24 17.66
CA ASP A 235 -6.75 -1.19 17.87
C ASP A 235 -6.32 -1.91 16.57
N ASP A 236 -6.81 -1.42 15.42
CA ASP A 236 -6.43 -1.96 14.09
C ASP A 236 -5.06 -1.49 13.59
N GLY A 237 -4.38 -0.62 14.34
CA GLY A 237 -3.07 -0.06 13.98
C GLY A 237 -3.10 0.93 12.81
N HIS A 238 -4.29 1.40 12.40
CA HIS A 238 -4.46 2.29 11.24
C HIS A 238 -4.66 3.76 11.61
N GLY A 239 -3.88 4.29 12.56
CA GLY A 239 -3.90 5.71 12.94
C GLY A 239 -4.47 5.94 14.33
N PHE A 240 -5.10 7.09 14.53
CA PHE A 240 -5.51 7.59 15.84
C PHE A 240 -6.98 8.03 15.84
N GLU A 241 -7.56 8.04 17.03
CA GLU A 241 -8.87 8.62 17.32
C GLU A 241 -8.74 9.60 18.48
N ILE A 242 -9.61 10.59 18.56
CA ILE A 242 -9.62 11.58 19.66
C ILE A 242 -9.97 10.87 20.97
N SER A 243 -9.11 11.04 21.97
CA SER A 243 -9.34 10.54 23.33
C SER A 243 -10.58 11.18 23.94
N GLY A 244 -11.46 10.36 24.53
CA GLY A 244 -12.74 10.82 25.09
C GLY A 244 -13.93 10.63 24.15
N ILE A 245 -13.72 10.36 22.86
CA ILE A 245 -14.78 9.93 21.95
C ILE A 245 -14.76 8.40 21.91
N SER A 246 -15.78 7.78 22.50
CA SER A 246 -15.79 6.32 22.70
C SER A 246 -16.00 5.54 21.40
N GLY A 247 -15.52 4.29 21.39
CA GLY A 247 -15.80 3.36 20.29
C GLY A 247 -17.30 3.10 20.09
N GLU A 248 -18.10 3.28 21.15
CA GLU A 248 -19.56 3.17 21.08
C GLU A 248 -20.17 4.35 20.31
N MET A 249 -19.75 5.60 20.61
CA MET A 249 -20.16 6.78 19.83
C MET A 249 -19.80 6.61 18.34
N MET A 250 -18.62 6.12 18.05
CA MET A 250 -18.17 5.91 16.67
C MET A 250 -19.00 4.83 15.95
N ARG A 251 -19.42 3.76 16.64
CA ARG A 251 -20.28 2.72 16.07
C ARG A 251 -21.66 3.24 15.69
N VAL A 252 -22.26 4.15 16.48
CA VAL A 252 -23.55 4.78 16.16
C VAL A 252 -23.56 5.38 14.75
N PHE A 253 -22.43 5.93 14.30
CA PHE A 253 -22.27 6.56 12.98
C PHE A 253 -21.42 5.75 12.01
N SER A 254 -21.43 4.42 12.14
CA SER A 254 -20.68 3.50 11.28
C SER A 254 -21.62 2.52 10.54
N SER A 255 -22.84 2.93 10.25
CA SER A 255 -23.89 2.09 9.64
C SER A 255 -23.41 1.38 8.37
N ARG A 256 -22.68 2.11 7.50
CA ARG A 256 -22.10 1.53 6.28
C ARG A 256 -21.06 0.43 6.58
N ARG A 257 -20.17 0.65 7.53
CA ARG A 257 -19.16 -0.35 7.93
C ARG A 257 -19.82 -1.60 8.51
N GLU A 258 -20.88 -1.41 9.29
CA GLU A 258 -21.66 -2.52 9.85
C GLU A 258 -22.36 -3.32 8.75
N SER A 259 -23.02 -2.65 7.79
CA SER A 259 -23.66 -3.29 6.65
C SER A 259 -22.66 -4.08 5.80
N ILE A 260 -21.50 -3.50 5.48
CA ILE A 260 -20.43 -4.19 4.75
C ILE A 260 -19.93 -5.39 5.55
N THR A 261 -19.69 -5.22 6.86
CA THR A 261 -19.18 -6.30 7.72
C THR A 261 -20.18 -7.45 7.84
N ALA A 262 -21.46 -7.15 7.94
CA ALA A 262 -22.54 -8.15 7.97
C ALA A 262 -22.59 -8.93 6.65
N ASP A 263 -22.58 -8.26 5.50
CA ASP A 263 -22.58 -8.91 4.19
C ASP A 263 -21.30 -9.73 3.93
N VAL A 264 -20.13 -9.24 4.38
CA VAL A 264 -18.86 -10.02 4.32
C VAL A 264 -18.98 -11.29 5.15
N ARG A 265 -19.53 -11.22 6.35
CA ARG A 265 -19.74 -12.42 7.21
C ARG A 265 -20.66 -13.42 6.52
N GLU A 266 -21.78 -12.96 5.95
CA GLU A 266 -22.72 -13.82 5.25
C GLU A 266 -22.08 -14.46 4.01
N ARG A 267 -21.38 -13.69 3.18
CA ARG A 267 -20.65 -14.21 2.00
C ARG A 267 -19.58 -15.20 2.41
N THR A 268 -18.88 -14.94 3.50
CA THR A 268 -17.86 -15.83 4.06
C THR A 268 -18.50 -17.16 4.52
N ALA A 269 -19.66 -17.10 5.17
CA ALA A 269 -20.40 -18.30 5.59
C ALA A 269 -20.88 -19.11 4.38
N ARG A 270 -21.49 -18.46 3.37
CA ARG A 270 -21.89 -19.11 2.11
C ARG A 270 -20.70 -19.71 1.36
N PHE A 271 -19.56 -19.01 1.35
CA PHE A 271 -18.32 -19.53 0.76
C PHE A 271 -17.86 -20.80 1.49
N ALA A 272 -17.83 -20.76 2.81
CA ALA A 272 -17.44 -21.92 3.62
C ALA A 272 -18.38 -23.12 3.41
N GLN A 273 -19.69 -22.88 3.32
CA GLN A 273 -20.68 -23.90 3.03
C GLN A 273 -20.48 -24.50 1.64
N ARG A 274 -20.27 -23.65 0.61
CA ARG A 274 -20.12 -24.10 -0.79
C ARG A 274 -18.84 -24.85 -1.06
N TYR A 275 -17.73 -24.40 -0.47
CA TYR A 275 -16.39 -24.94 -0.76
C TYR A 275 -15.82 -25.81 0.34
N GLY A 276 -16.53 -25.99 1.47
CA GLY A 276 -16.06 -26.79 2.62
C GLY A 276 -14.84 -26.26 3.33
N ARG A 277 -14.46 -24.97 3.10
CA ARG A 277 -13.29 -24.32 3.68
C ARG A 277 -13.51 -22.82 3.91
N GLN A 278 -12.71 -22.23 4.78
CA GLN A 278 -12.68 -20.79 4.93
C GLN A 278 -12.02 -20.12 3.69
N PRO A 279 -12.46 -18.91 3.31
CA PRO A 279 -11.80 -18.16 2.24
C PRO A 279 -10.38 -17.78 2.64
N SER A 280 -9.47 -17.79 1.67
CA SER A 280 -8.12 -17.24 1.79
C SER A 280 -8.17 -15.72 1.98
N GLN A 281 -7.08 -15.08 2.38
CA GLN A 281 -7.01 -13.62 2.52
C GLN A 281 -7.35 -12.89 1.21
N ARG A 282 -6.90 -13.42 0.07
CA ARG A 282 -7.23 -12.86 -1.25
C ARG A 282 -8.74 -12.97 -1.56
N GLU A 283 -9.34 -14.12 -1.27
CA GLU A 283 -10.79 -14.32 -1.43
C GLU A 283 -11.59 -13.46 -0.46
N LEU A 284 -11.15 -13.31 0.81
CA LEU A 284 -11.74 -12.38 1.76
C LEU A 284 -11.69 -10.93 1.26
N ALA A 285 -10.57 -10.50 0.68
CA ALA A 285 -10.45 -9.17 0.08
C ALA A 285 -11.42 -8.99 -1.10
N GLN A 286 -11.57 -10.03 -1.94
CA GLN A 286 -12.55 -10.01 -3.05
C GLN A 286 -14.00 -9.99 -2.53
N LEU A 287 -14.30 -10.78 -1.49
CA LEU A 287 -15.63 -10.76 -0.85
C LEU A 287 -15.92 -9.40 -0.22
N ALA A 288 -14.93 -8.79 0.46
CA ALA A 288 -15.08 -7.46 1.04
C ALA A 288 -15.30 -6.38 -0.05
N GLN A 289 -14.58 -6.47 -1.17
CA GLN A 289 -14.80 -5.59 -2.31
C GLN A 289 -16.20 -5.77 -2.92
N ALA A 290 -16.63 -7.01 -3.12
CA ALA A 290 -17.97 -7.32 -3.62
C ALA A 290 -19.06 -6.80 -2.66
N SER A 291 -18.86 -6.96 -1.34
CA SER A 291 -19.76 -6.46 -0.30
C SER A 291 -19.85 -4.93 -0.31
N ASN A 292 -18.71 -4.25 -0.48
CA ASN A 292 -18.68 -2.79 -0.60
C ASN A 292 -19.51 -2.28 -1.78
N PHE A 293 -19.52 -2.99 -2.91
CA PHE A 293 -20.37 -2.64 -4.06
C PHE A 293 -21.83 -3.03 -3.83
N ALA A 294 -22.10 -4.21 -3.30
CA ALA A 294 -23.46 -4.74 -3.14
C ALA A 294 -24.28 -3.97 -2.11
N THR A 295 -23.64 -3.49 -1.02
CA THR A 295 -24.29 -2.70 0.03
C THR A 295 -24.32 -1.20 -0.28
N ARG A 296 -23.92 -0.79 -1.50
CA ARG A 296 -23.84 0.61 -1.87
C ARG A 296 -25.24 1.18 -2.14
N GLY A 297 -25.78 1.95 -1.19
CA GLY A 297 -27.02 2.69 -1.35
C GLY A 297 -26.97 3.70 -2.50
N ALA A 298 -28.15 4.12 -2.98
CA ALA A 298 -28.28 5.21 -3.94
C ALA A 298 -27.68 6.50 -3.36
N LYS A 299 -27.10 7.35 -4.21
CA LYS A 299 -26.63 8.66 -3.78
C LYS A 299 -27.85 9.55 -3.52
N HIS A 300 -27.90 10.24 -2.39
CA HIS A 300 -28.89 11.27 -2.15
C HIS A 300 -28.69 12.40 -3.18
N GLU A 301 -29.72 12.63 -4.00
CA GLU A 301 -29.75 13.73 -4.97
C GLU A 301 -30.55 14.88 -4.32
N GLY A 302 -29.86 15.96 -3.97
CA GLY A 302 -30.48 17.16 -3.39
C GLY A 302 -29.51 17.97 -2.53
N ALA A 303 -29.85 19.24 -2.30
CA ALA A 303 -29.10 20.06 -1.35
C ALA A 303 -29.28 19.50 0.06
N LEU A 304 -28.18 19.28 0.77
CA LEU A 304 -28.23 18.84 2.16
C LEU A 304 -28.61 20.02 3.05
N ASP A 305 -29.68 19.87 3.81
CA ASP A 305 -29.99 20.77 4.92
C ASP A 305 -29.14 20.36 6.12
N PHE A 306 -28.08 21.12 6.38
CA PHE A 306 -27.16 20.88 7.47
C PHE A 306 -27.82 20.99 8.84
N ALA A 307 -28.82 21.87 9.02
CA ALA A 307 -29.55 21.99 10.29
C ALA A 307 -30.33 20.71 10.59
N GLN A 308 -31.03 20.16 9.60
CA GLN A 308 -31.73 18.88 9.75
C GLN A 308 -30.79 17.70 9.98
N LEU A 309 -29.64 17.69 9.30
CA LEU A 309 -28.62 16.66 9.51
C LEU A 309 -28.08 16.67 10.93
N HIS A 310 -27.68 17.83 11.46
CA HIS A 310 -27.17 17.97 12.81
C HIS A 310 -28.22 17.58 13.86
N ALA A 311 -29.47 18.03 13.71
CA ALA A 311 -30.58 17.62 14.58
C ALA A 311 -30.80 16.10 14.53
N GLY A 312 -30.77 15.50 13.35
CA GLY A 312 -30.91 14.05 13.18
C GLY A 312 -29.78 13.25 13.82
N TRP A 313 -28.54 13.73 13.71
CA TRP A 313 -27.38 13.10 14.36
C TRP A 313 -27.43 13.23 15.89
N ALA A 314 -27.83 14.40 16.40
CA ALA A 314 -27.98 14.65 17.83
C ALA A 314 -29.05 13.72 18.43
N ASP A 315 -30.20 13.61 17.79
CA ASP A 315 -31.28 12.72 18.18
C ASP A 315 -30.83 11.23 18.12
N LYS A 316 -30.15 10.80 17.05
CA LYS A 316 -29.63 9.43 16.91
C LYS A 316 -28.66 9.08 18.06
N LEU A 317 -27.72 9.98 18.41
CA LEU A 317 -26.75 9.74 19.46
C LEU A 317 -27.41 9.69 20.83
N ALA A 318 -28.28 10.66 21.13
CA ALA A 318 -29.02 10.74 22.39
C ALA A 318 -29.91 9.51 22.62
N ARG A 319 -30.67 9.05 21.60
CA ARG A 319 -31.52 7.86 21.73
C ARG A 319 -30.73 6.57 21.86
N THR A 320 -29.58 6.45 21.19
CA THR A 320 -28.83 5.18 21.15
C THR A 320 -28.01 4.96 22.40
N ILE A 321 -27.34 6.01 22.90
CA ILE A 321 -26.40 5.88 24.03
C ILE A 321 -26.55 6.96 25.11
N GLY A 322 -27.61 7.80 25.02
CA GLY A 322 -27.89 8.81 26.05
C GLY A 322 -26.93 10.00 26.06
N VAL A 323 -26.10 10.20 25.05
CA VAL A 323 -25.09 11.27 24.99
C VAL A 323 -25.59 12.42 24.11
N PRO A 324 -25.71 13.66 24.62
CA PRO A 324 -26.01 14.83 23.80
C PRO A 324 -24.83 15.17 22.88
N LEU A 325 -25.05 15.28 21.57
CA LEU A 325 -24.00 15.58 20.61
C LEU A 325 -23.27 16.91 20.94
N ALA A 326 -24.03 17.93 21.35
CA ALA A 326 -23.49 19.23 21.73
C ALA A 326 -22.44 19.18 22.86
N GLN A 327 -22.50 18.17 23.74
CA GLN A 327 -21.56 18.04 24.86
C GLN A 327 -20.24 17.37 24.47
N VAL A 328 -20.13 16.72 23.31
CA VAL A 328 -18.95 15.93 22.96
C VAL A 328 -17.70 16.78 22.82
N ALA A 329 -17.71 17.83 22.01
CA ALA A 329 -16.55 18.70 21.83
C ALA A 329 -16.17 19.45 23.12
N PRO A 330 -17.10 20.08 23.89
CA PRO A 330 -16.80 20.67 25.18
C PRO A 330 -16.18 19.69 26.17
N SER A 331 -16.70 18.46 26.26
CA SER A 331 -16.17 17.45 27.20
C SER A 331 -14.72 17.06 26.89
N VAL A 332 -14.39 16.88 25.60
CA VAL A 332 -13.02 16.60 25.15
C VAL A 332 -12.10 17.77 25.46
N TRP A 333 -12.56 18.99 25.26
CA TRP A 333 -11.81 20.22 25.51
C TRP A 333 -11.55 20.45 26.98
N HIS A 334 -12.57 20.29 27.83
CA HIS A 334 -12.40 20.40 29.29
C HIS A 334 -11.43 19.35 29.84
N ALA A 335 -11.51 18.13 29.38
CA ALA A 335 -10.57 17.07 29.77
C ALA A 335 -9.13 17.40 29.40
N ALA A 336 -8.91 18.06 28.27
CA ALA A 336 -7.59 18.55 27.84
C ALA A 336 -7.08 19.68 28.74
N SER A 337 -7.90 20.69 29.03
CA SER A 337 -7.56 21.83 29.87
C SER A 337 -7.26 21.43 31.32
N SER A 338 -8.04 20.51 31.87
CA SER A 338 -7.84 20.02 33.26
C SER A 338 -6.51 19.25 33.42
N ARG A 339 -6.07 18.53 32.36
CA ARG A 339 -4.79 17.81 32.37
C ARG A 339 -3.60 18.76 32.21
N ALA A 340 -3.73 19.76 31.33
CA ALA A 340 -2.71 20.81 31.19
C ALA A 340 -2.45 21.55 32.49
N SER A 341 -3.51 21.81 33.29
CA SER A 341 -3.41 22.43 34.60
C SER A 341 -2.79 21.52 35.69
N ALA A 342 -2.85 20.19 35.49
CA ALA A 342 -2.31 19.21 36.42
C ALA A 342 -0.83 18.83 36.15
N SER A 343 -0.28 19.24 35.02
CA SER A 343 1.13 19.01 34.70
C SER A 343 2.03 20.06 35.36
N PRO A 344 3.06 19.67 36.16
CA PRO A 344 3.89 20.61 36.89
C PRO A 344 4.87 21.44 36.07
N GLY A 345 4.93 21.25 34.74
CA GLY A 345 5.69 22.07 33.80
C GLY A 345 4.74 23.00 33.06
N GLY A 346 4.84 24.30 33.32
CA GLY A 346 4.17 25.31 32.49
C GLY A 346 4.53 25.13 30.99
N PRO A 347 3.85 25.84 30.08
CA PRO A 347 4.19 25.75 28.66
C PRO A 347 5.65 26.22 28.51
N ASP A 348 6.54 25.26 28.25
CA ASP A 348 7.92 25.57 27.84
C ASP A 348 7.85 26.45 26.59
N ALA A 349 8.64 27.50 26.56
CA ALA A 349 8.68 28.49 25.50
C ALA A 349 9.03 27.88 24.11
N ASP A 350 9.56 26.65 24.09
CA ASP A 350 9.99 25.94 22.88
C ASP A 350 8.92 24.99 22.30
N GLY A 351 7.72 24.90 22.90
CA GLY A 351 6.65 24.01 22.41
C GLY A 351 6.95 22.51 22.61
N PRO A 352 6.00 21.62 22.27
CA PRO A 352 6.17 20.19 22.43
C PRO A 352 7.27 19.65 21.49
N VAL A 353 8.25 18.96 22.06
CA VAL A 353 9.36 18.34 21.32
C VAL A 353 9.29 16.83 21.51
N LEU A 354 9.32 16.07 20.42
CA LEU A 354 9.48 14.62 20.48
C LEU A 354 10.89 14.26 20.95
N SER A 355 10.97 13.41 21.96
CA SER A 355 12.28 12.89 22.40
C SER A 355 12.92 12.03 21.32
N GLN A 356 14.23 12.02 21.26
CA GLN A 356 14.99 11.18 20.32
C GLN A 356 14.63 9.69 20.45
N LEU A 357 14.24 9.25 21.64
CA LEU A 357 13.82 7.88 21.89
C LEU A 357 12.45 7.58 21.24
N GLU A 358 11.49 8.49 21.31
CA GLU A 358 10.18 8.34 20.67
C GLU A 358 10.32 8.32 19.16
N VAL A 359 11.12 9.22 18.60
CA VAL A 359 11.46 9.27 17.17
C VAL A 359 12.08 7.96 16.71
N SER A 360 13.10 7.46 17.41
CA SER A 360 13.77 6.21 17.05
C SER A 360 12.83 5.01 17.13
N ARG A 361 12.00 4.92 18.17
CA ARG A 361 11.01 3.85 18.32
C ARG A 361 9.95 3.88 17.22
N ALA A 362 9.47 5.08 16.86
CA ALA A 362 8.50 5.24 15.78
C ALA A 362 9.10 4.81 14.44
N ALA A 363 10.33 5.25 14.14
CA ALA A 363 11.02 4.89 12.90
C ALA A 363 11.29 3.37 12.79
N GLN A 364 11.83 2.74 13.84
CA GLN A 364 12.03 1.29 13.88
C GLN A 364 10.73 0.53 13.69
N LYS A 365 9.65 0.95 14.37
CA LYS A 365 8.34 0.33 14.24
C LYS A 365 7.77 0.48 12.83
N ALA A 366 7.95 1.64 12.19
CA ALA A 366 7.50 1.89 10.82
C ALA A 366 8.25 1.01 9.81
N VAL A 367 9.58 0.87 9.92
CA VAL A 367 10.39 -0.03 9.08
C VAL A 367 9.94 -1.48 9.27
N ALA A 368 9.74 -1.93 10.51
CA ALA A 368 9.26 -3.28 10.80
C ALA A 368 7.86 -3.54 10.20
N MET A 369 6.94 -2.56 10.27
CA MET A 369 5.61 -2.67 9.65
C MET A 369 5.70 -2.74 8.12
N ALA A 370 6.55 -1.91 7.49
CA ALA A 370 6.77 -1.93 6.06
C ALA A 370 7.28 -3.30 5.59
N GLN A 371 8.28 -3.84 6.29
CA GLN A 371 8.88 -5.14 5.98
C GLN A 371 7.91 -6.31 6.26
N GLN A 372 7.04 -6.21 7.26
CA GLN A 372 6.05 -7.24 7.57
C GLN A 372 4.94 -7.32 6.50
N GLU A 373 4.53 -6.17 5.94
CA GLU A 373 3.50 -6.14 4.89
C GLU A 373 4.03 -6.51 3.50
N LYS A 374 5.29 -6.12 3.20
CA LYS A 374 5.89 -6.28 1.88
C LYS A 374 7.33 -6.77 1.99
N SER A 375 7.72 -7.69 1.13
CA SER A 375 9.14 -8.12 1.01
C SER A 375 10.04 -6.95 0.57
N THR A 376 9.53 -6.08 -0.30
CA THR A 376 10.18 -4.83 -0.69
C THR A 376 9.16 -3.68 -0.66
N TRP A 377 9.59 -2.52 -0.21
CA TRP A 377 8.74 -1.35 0.02
C TRP A 377 9.38 -0.07 -0.53
N THR A 378 8.62 1.02 -0.55
CA THR A 378 9.04 2.33 -1.07
C THR A 378 9.17 3.35 0.06
N ARG A 379 9.78 4.52 -0.25
CA ARG A 379 9.77 5.70 0.64
C ARG A 379 8.35 6.09 1.03
N ALA A 380 7.42 6.07 0.08
CA ALA A 380 6.01 6.38 0.34
C ALA A 380 5.34 5.39 1.31
N ASP A 381 5.67 4.09 1.20
CA ASP A 381 5.20 3.10 2.18
C ASP A 381 5.71 3.45 3.59
N LEU A 382 6.97 3.86 3.71
CA LEU A 382 7.55 4.20 5.01
C LEU A 382 6.89 5.44 5.63
N ILE A 383 6.65 6.50 4.84
CA ILE A 383 5.88 7.68 5.28
C ILE A 383 4.49 7.27 5.79
N LYS A 384 3.80 6.39 5.05
CA LYS A 384 2.50 5.83 5.47
C LYS A 384 2.57 5.18 6.85
N TYR A 385 3.61 4.39 7.14
CA TYR A 385 3.74 3.71 8.44
C TYR A 385 4.21 4.64 9.55
N LEU A 386 5.08 5.59 9.25
CA LEU A 386 5.46 6.65 10.19
C LEU A 386 4.23 7.44 10.66
N GLY A 387 3.36 7.84 9.74
CA GLY A 387 2.11 8.53 10.09
C GLY A 387 1.15 7.73 10.98
N ARG A 388 1.28 6.40 11.04
CA ARG A 388 0.48 5.53 11.91
C ARG A 388 1.06 5.36 13.32
N VAL A 389 2.34 5.66 13.50
CA VAL A 389 3.05 5.34 14.75
C VAL A 389 3.67 6.54 15.45
N LEU A 390 3.90 7.64 14.73
CA LEU A 390 4.46 8.86 15.31
C LEU A 390 3.44 9.49 16.26
N PRO A 391 3.78 9.80 17.54
CA PRO A 391 2.86 10.43 18.47
C PRO A 391 2.37 11.80 17.99
N ARG A 392 1.20 12.22 18.45
CA ARG A 392 0.60 13.55 18.24
C ARG A 392 0.78 14.34 19.51
N THR A 393 1.54 15.42 19.44
CA THR A 393 1.95 16.18 20.64
C THR A 393 1.65 17.67 20.54
N GLY A 394 1.07 18.15 19.45
CA GLY A 394 0.81 19.57 19.20
C GLY A 394 2.00 20.27 18.54
N LEU A 395 2.84 19.54 17.80
CA LEU A 395 3.88 20.12 16.97
C LEU A 395 3.31 21.15 15.99
N ASP A 396 4.16 22.04 15.47
CA ASP A 396 3.76 22.84 14.33
C ASP A 396 3.29 21.94 13.17
N PRO A 397 2.05 22.12 12.67
CA PRO A 397 1.48 21.18 11.69
C PRO A 397 2.31 21.00 10.42
N ALA A 398 2.85 22.12 9.87
CA ALA A 398 3.70 22.07 8.69
C ALA A 398 5.05 21.38 9.00
N GLY A 399 5.63 21.71 10.15
CA GLY A 399 6.86 21.05 10.64
C GLY A 399 6.65 19.55 10.89
N ALA A 400 5.50 19.13 11.40
CA ALA A 400 5.18 17.71 11.61
C ALA A 400 5.05 16.93 10.28
N ALA A 401 4.51 17.55 9.24
CA ALA A 401 4.47 16.97 7.90
C ALA A 401 5.89 16.79 7.31
N VAL A 402 6.74 17.80 7.45
CA VAL A 402 8.17 17.74 7.05
C VAL A 402 8.92 16.68 7.86
N LEU A 403 8.63 16.55 9.14
CA LEU A 403 9.24 15.54 10.01
C LEU A 403 8.98 14.12 9.53
N LEU A 404 7.78 13.82 9.02
CA LEU A 404 7.49 12.50 8.45
C LEU A 404 8.41 12.17 7.28
N GLU A 405 8.65 13.15 6.41
CA GLU A 405 9.54 12.97 5.25
C GLU A 405 11.00 12.84 5.68
N ASP A 406 11.47 13.68 6.59
CA ASP A 406 12.83 13.61 7.14
C ASP A 406 13.09 12.26 7.82
N LEU A 407 12.16 11.80 8.64
CA LEU A 407 12.29 10.50 9.31
C LEU A 407 12.31 9.33 8.32
N ALA A 408 11.55 9.41 7.24
CA ALA A 408 11.62 8.42 6.18
C ALA A 408 13.01 8.42 5.52
N ASP A 409 13.55 9.59 5.21
CA ASP A 409 14.86 9.72 4.58
C ASP A 409 15.99 9.26 5.51
N ARG A 410 15.93 9.57 6.81
CA ARG A 410 16.87 9.09 7.83
C ARG A 410 16.82 7.58 7.98
N ALA A 411 15.62 6.99 7.99
CA ALA A 411 15.45 5.54 8.04
C ALA A 411 16.02 4.85 6.79
N LEU A 412 15.84 5.44 5.61
CA LEU A 412 16.43 4.93 4.36
C LEU A 412 17.97 5.03 4.34
N ARG A 413 18.56 5.95 5.10
CA ARG A 413 20.02 6.02 5.33
C ARG A 413 20.50 5.07 6.43
N SER A 414 19.67 4.15 6.86
CA SER A 414 20.00 3.14 7.90
C SER A 414 20.30 3.73 9.29
N GLU A 415 19.76 4.91 9.61
CA GLU A 415 20.01 5.54 10.92
C GLU A 415 19.36 4.76 12.08
N PHE A 416 18.24 4.08 11.83
CA PHE A 416 17.46 3.38 12.86
C PHE A 416 17.54 1.86 12.76
N GLU A 417 17.63 1.33 11.55
CA GLU A 417 17.78 -0.10 11.23
C GLU A 417 18.47 -0.23 9.87
N PRO A 418 19.33 -1.25 9.67
CA PRO A 418 20.00 -1.47 8.39
C PRO A 418 19.02 -1.72 7.24
N VAL A 419 18.96 -0.80 6.30
CA VAL A 419 18.12 -0.82 5.10
C VAL A 419 18.98 -0.78 3.85
N LEU A 420 18.62 -1.57 2.85
CA LEU A 420 19.31 -1.61 1.56
C LEU A 420 18.39 -1.09 0.46
N CYS A 421 18.95 -0.24 -0.40
CA CYS A 421 18.38 0.12 -1.68
C CYS A 421 18.60 -1.02 -2.67
N LEU A 422 17.52 -1.52 -3.26
CA LEU A 422 17.55 -2.65 -4.20
C LEU A 422 17.62 -2.22 -5.66
N GLU A 423 17.76 -0.92 -5.90
CA GLU A 423 17.93 -0.41 -7.26
C GLU A 423 19.38 -0.58 -7.71
N ALA A 424 19.54 -1.15 -8.90
CA ALA A 424 20.87 -1.20 -9.51
C ALA A 424 21.33 0.22 -9.85
N PRO A 425 22.57 0.59 -9.56
CA PRO A 425 23.13 1.88 -9.98
C PRO A 425 23.08 2.00 -11.51
N GLU A 426 22.94 3.22 -12.01
CA GLU A 426 23.00 3.44 -13.45
C GLU A 426 24.42 3.09 -13.95
N ALA A 427 24.47 2.32 -15.04
CA ALA A 427 25.74 1.91 -15.64
C ALA A 427 26.48 3.10 -16.29
N VAL A 428 25.77 4.18 -16.61
CA VAL A 428 26.30 5.40 -17.24
C VAL A 428 25.64 6.61 -16.58
N GLU A 429 26.44 7.58 -16.18
CA GLU A 429 25.93 8.85 -15.66
C GLU A 429 25.16 9.60 -16.75
N ALA A 430 23.93 9.98 -16.44
CA ALA A 430 23.12 10.74 -17.37
C ALA A 430 23.60 12.21 -17.44
N PRO A 431 23.69 12.83 -18.63
CA PRO A 431 23.97 14.25 -18.78
C PRO A 431 22.96 15.09 -17.99
N ARG A 432 23.37 16.25 -17.48
CA ARG A 432 22.49 17.16 -16.70
C ARG A 432 21.18 17.51 -17.42
N SER A 433 21.19 17.60 -18.75
CA SER A 433 20.01 17.85 -19.57
C SER A 433 18.98 16.72 -19.56
N LEU A 434 19.35 15.53 -19.10
CA LEU A 434 18.51 14.35 -18.97
C LEU A 434 18.19 14.02 -17.51
N LEU A 435 18.54 14.91 -16.57
CA LEU A 435 18.17 14.76 -15.15
C LEU A 435 16.91 15.57 -14.84
N ARG A 436 16.06 14.99 -14.00
CA ARG A 436 14.90 15.65 -13.39
C ARG A 436 15.33 16.47 -12.17
N ALA A 437 14.38 17.21 -11.58
CA ALA A 437 14.62 17.98 -10.35
C ALA A 437 15.03 17.09 -9.16
N ASP A 438 14.61 15.82 -9.14
CA ASP A 438 15.03 14.83 -8.14
C ASP A 438 16.46 14.28 -8.35
N GLY A 439 17.18 14.79 -9.36
CA GLY A 439 18.54 14.37 -9.72
C GLY A 439 18.61 13.04 -10.48
N ARG A 440 17.48 12.42 -10.80
CA ARG A 440 17.40 11.12 -11.48
C ARG A 440 17.22 11.29 -12.98
N SER A 441 17.65 10.30 -13.74
CA SER A 441 17.48 10.29 -15.18
C SER A 441 16.02 10.27 -15.60
N VAL A 442 15.68 11.03 -16.66
CA VAL A 442 14.34 11.00 -17.27
C VAL A 442 13.95 9.61 -17.76
N TYR A 443 14.89 8.70 -17.94
CA TYR A 443 14.64 7.30 -18.34
C TYR A 443 14.33 6.37 -17.16
N GLN A 444 14.51 6.85 -15.92
CA GLN A 444 14.10 6.12 -14.73
C GLN A 444 12.68 6.51 -14.35
N ARG A 445 11.86 5.52 -14.05
CA ARG A 445 10.50 5.77 -13.55
C ARG A 445 10.58 6.47 -12.19
N HIS A 446 9.75 7.50 -11.98
CA HIS A 446 9.58 8.11 -10.66
C HIS A 446 8.97 7.10 -9.66
N GLY A 447 9.28 7.22 -8.38
CA GLY A 447 8.73 6.36 -7.32
C GLY A 447 9.12 4.87 -7.39
N GLY A 448 10.00 4.49 -8.35
CA GLY A 448 10.36 3.09 -8.61
C GLY A 448 11.34 2.46 -7.62
N VAL A 449 11.98 3.24 -6.76
CA VAL A 449 13.02 2.75 -5.83
C VAL A 449 12.42 1.81 -4.80
N ARG A 450 13.04 0.65 -4.63
CA ARG A 450 12.63 -0.37 -3.67
C ARG A 450 13.69 -0.55 -2.60
N TYR A 451 13.22 -0.83 -1.40
CA TYR A 451 14.05 -1.03 -0.22
C TYR A 451 13.66 -2.32 0.48
N ALA A 452 14.60 -2.91 1.21
CA ALA A 452 14.38 -4.00 2.14
C ALA A 452 15.32 -3.87 3.33
N THR A 453 14.98 -4.48 4.47
CA THR A 453 15.92 -4.60 5.59
C THR A 453 16.99 -5.64 5.27
N CYS A 454 18.21 -5.46 5.83
CA CYS A 454 19.26 -6.48 5.73
C CYS A 454 18.79 -7.83 6.31
N GLY A 455 17.95 -7.80 7.35
CA GLY A 455 17.34 -9.00 7.93
C GLY A 455 16.47 -9.78 6.97
N GLN A 456 15.72 -9.10 6.10
CA GLN A 456 14.91 -9.73 5.05
C GLN A 456 15.79 -10.48 4.04
N LEU A 457 16.85 -9.83 3.53
CA LEU A 457 17.74 -10.47 2.56
C LEU A 457 18.50 -11.64 3.17
N ALA A 458 18.98 -11.49 4.40
CA ALA A 458 19.62 -12.59 5.11
C ALA A 458 18.67 -13.78 5.35
N MET A 459 17.38 -13.51 5.58
CA MET A 459 16.36 -14.55 5.66
C MET A 459 16.18 -15.27 4.33
N GLU A 460 16.08 -14.54 3.22
CA GLU A 460 15.95 -15.09 1.87
C GLU A 460 17.18 -15.92 1.48
N GLU A 461 18.39 -15.45 1.79
CA GLU A 461 19.62 -16.22 1.59
C GLU A 461 19.63 -17.52 2.38
N ARG A 462 19.22 -17.49 3.66
CA ARG A 462 19.09 -18.71 4.45
C ARG A 462 18.07 -19.69 3.85
N MET A 463 16.93 -19.18 3.36
CA MET A 463 15.93 -20.03 2.71
C MET A 463 16.48 -20.68 1.44
N LEU A 464 17.22 -19.93 0.62
CA LEU A 464 17.89 -20.45 -0.58
C LEU A 464 18.96 -21.49 -0.22
N ALA A 465 19.78 -21.21 0.79
CA ALA A 465 20.79 -22.16 1.28
C ALA A 465 20.16 -23.46 1.78
N GLN A 466 19.09 -23.36 2.56
CA GLN A 466 18.33 -24.52 3.02
C GLN A 466 17.67 -25.30 1.88
N ALA A 467 17.13 -24.59 0.87
CA ALA A 467 16.54 -25.22 -0.29
C ALA A 467 17.56 -26.00 -1.14
N ARG A 468 18.80 -25.52 -1.19
CA ARG A 468 19.90 -26.17 -1.92
C ARG A 468 20.60 -27.26 -1.13
N ALA A 469 20.38 -27.36 0.19
CA ALA A 469 21.06 -28.29 1.06
C ALA A 469 20.66 -29.74 0.74
N ASP A 470 21.66 -30.61 0.74
CA ASP A 470 21.52 -32.05 0.61
C ASP A 470 21.25 -32.70 1.98
N GLY A 471 21.10 -34.03 2.01
CA GLY A 471 20.97 -34.83 3.21
C GLY A 471 19.54 -35.18 3.58
N ALA A 472 18.59 -35.03 2.66
CA ALA A 472 17.29 -35.68 2.83
C ALA A 472 17.38 -37.19 2.50
N PRO A 473 16.59 -38.03 3.17
CA PRO A 473 16.43 -39.40 2.74
C PRO A 473 15.99 -39.49 1.28
N CYS A 474 16.57 -40.39 0.51
CA CYS A 474 16.20 -40.59 -0.90
C CYS A 474 16.30 -42.05 -1.30
N LEU A 475 15.66 -42.40 -2.38
CA LEU A 475 15.74 -43.71 -3.03
C LEU A 475 16.79 -43.71 -4.14
N THR A 476 17.28 -44.91 -4.49
CA THR A 476 17.98 -45.05 -5.75
C THR A 476 16.98 -44.91 -6.91
N ARG A 477 17.45 -44.49 -8.09
CA ARG A 477 16.59 -44.30 -9.25
C ARG A 477 15.89 -45.58 -9.68
N GLU A 478 16.61 -46.71 -9.62
CA GLU A 478 16.08 -48.02 -9.92
C GLU A 478 14.99 -48.47 -8.94
N ALA A 479 15.19 -48.21 -7.65
CA ALA A 479 14.19 -48.52 -6.62
C ALA A 479 12.92 -47.69 -6.79
N ALA A 480 13.08 -46.38 -7.06
CA ALA A 480 11.95 -45.49 -7.29
C ALA A 480 11.19 -45.85 -8.58
N ALA A 481 11.88 -46.10 -9.69
CA ALA A 481 11.25 -46.50 -10.98
C ALA A 481 10.48 -47.83 -10.83
N ARG A 482 11.06 -48.86 -10.18
CA ARG A 482 10.34 -50.09 -9.85
C ARG A 482 9.09 -49.86 -9.02
N ALA A 483 9.16 -49.05 -7.98
CA ALA A 483 8.03 -48.76 -7.13
C ALA A 483 6.89 -47.98 -7.85
N LEU A 484 7.26 -47.21 -8.90
CA LEU A 484 6.32 -46.52 -9.77
C LEU A 484 5.80 -47.41 -10.93
N GLY A 485 6.32 -48.64 -11.07
CA GLY A 485 5.95 -49.53 -12.19
C GLY A 485 6.27 -48.90 -13.57
N ALA A 486 7.43 -48.28 -13.68
CA ALA A 486 7.85 -47.55 -14.87
C ALA A 486 9.27 -47.92 -15.30
N ASP A 487 9.55 -47.78 -16.61
CA ASP A 487 10.90 -47.93 -17.15
C ASP A 487 11.76 -46.72 -16.78
N LEU A 488 12.93 -46.96 -16.16
CA LEU A 488 13.82 -45.91 -15.71
C LEU A 488 14.35 -45.05 -16.84
N ALA A 489 14.80 -45.67 -17.94
CA ALA A 489 15.39 -44.96 -19.06
C ALA A 489 14.34 -44.02 -19.70
N ARG A 490 13.10 -44.48 -19.82
CA ARG A 490 11.98 -43.69 -20.30
C ARG A 490 11.68 -42.49 -19.40
N LEU A 491 11.66 -42.65 -18.07
CA LEU A 491 11.45 -41.52 -17.13
C LEU A 491 12.61 -40.51 -17.17
N GLU A 492 13.85 -40.99 -17.34
CA GLU A 492 15.02 -40.10 -17.49
C GLU A 492 14.98 -39.31 -18.80
N ASP A 493 14.49 -39.89 -19.89
CA ASP A 493 14.29 -39.18 -21.15
C ASP A 493 13.20 -38.11 -21.02
N VAL A 494 12.13 -38.38 -20.29
CA VAL A 494 11.09 -37.40 -19.97
C VAL A 494 11.66 -36.25 -19.12
N LEU A 495 12.45 -36.54 -18.07
CA LEU A 495 13.09 -35.52 -17.24
C LEU A 495 14.08 -34.67 -18.03
N ALA A 496 14.79 -35.27 -18.98
CA ALA A 496 15.75 -34.58 -19.82
C ALA A 496 15.10 -33.83 -21.01
N GLY A 497 13.77 -33.91 -21.16
CA GLY A 497 13.05 -33.33 -22.30
C GLY A 497 13.38 -33.97 -23.65
N ARG A 498 13.93 -35.19 -23.65
CA ARG A 498 14.27 -35.95 -24.87
C ARG A 498 13.11 -36.79 -25.41
N ALA A 499 12.09 -36.99 -24.60
CA ALA A 499 10.91 -37.75 -24.97
C ALA A 499 9.67 -36.90 -24.90
N ASP A 500 8.88 -36.90 -25.96
CA ASP A 500 7.53 -36.34 -25.91
C ASP A 500 6.66 -37.20 -25.01
N THR A 501 6.00 -36.56 -24.05
CA THR A 501 5.03 -37.20 -23.20
C THR A 501 3.73 -37.39 -23.95
N ALA A 502 3.54 -38.59 -24.52
CA ALA A 502 2.25 -38.95 -25.09
C ALA A 502 1.20 -38.89 -23.96
N HIS A 503 0.13 -38.09 -24.13
CA HIS A 503 -0.91 -37.89 -23.14
C HIS A 503 -1.58 -39.19 -22.67
N GLU A 504 -1.40 -40.28 -23.39
CA GLU A 504 -2.01 -41.59 -23.15
C GLU A 504 -1.09 -42.59 -22.44
N ALA A 505 0.23 -42.39 -22.50
CA ALA A 505 1.18 -43.32 -21.89
C ALA A 505 1.11 -43.27 -20.35
N ARG A 506 0.87 -44.44 -19.76
CA ARG A 506 0.73 -44.60 -18.32
C ARG A 506 1.65 -45.67 -17.79
N THR A 507 2.15 -45.46 -16.57
CA THR A 507 2.86 -46.47 -15.79
C THR A 507 1.92 -47.61 -15.35
N GLN A 508 2.45 -48.71 -14.84
CA GLN A 508 1.65 -49.79 -14.25
C GLN A 508 0.78 -49.32 -13.07
N THR A 509 1.18 -48.25 -12.37
CA THR A 509 0.39 -47.61 -11.30
C THR A 509 -0.66 -46.62 -11.84
N GLY A 510 -0.80 -46.50 -13.16
CA GLY A 510 -1.77 -45.63 -13.81
C GLY A 510 -1.43 -44.15 -13.82
N LEU A 511 -0.22 -43.75 -13.43
CA LEU A 511 0.29 -42.37 -13.57
C LEU A 511 0.66 -42.09 -15.02
N ARG A 512 0.53 -40.83 -15.42
CA ARG A 512 1.15 -40.39 -16.68
C ARG A 512 2.68 -40.36 -16.50
N GLU A 513 3.41 -40.49 -17.60
CA GLU A 513 4.87 -40.49 -17.57
C GLU A 513 5.46 -39.20 -16.96
N ASP A 514 4.89 -38.03 -17.30
CA ASP A 514 5.29 -36.74 -16.70
C ASP A 514 5.09 -36.69 -15.18
N GLN A 515 4.00 -37.30 -14.70
CA GLN A 515 3.72 -37.39 -13.25
C GLN A 515 4.69 -38.35 -12.56
N ALA A 516 4.97 -39.48 -13.17
CA ALA A 516 5.91 -40.49 -12.64
C ALA A 516 7.36 -39.96 -12.65
N ALA A 517 7.75 -39.24 -13.71
CA ALA A 517 9.05 -38.59 -13.80
C ALA A 517 9.23 -37.49 -12.72
N ALA A 518 8.19 -36.68 -12.47
CA ALA A 518 8.22 -35.70 -11.38
C ALA A 518 8.38 -36.36 -10.00
N ILE A 519 7.71 -37.49 -9.77
CA ILE A 519 7.87 -38.26 -8.50
C ILE A 519 9.27 -38.87 -8.42
N LEU A 520 9.78 -39.47 -9.50
CA LEU A 520 11.13 -39.99 -9.56
C LEU A 520 12.16 -38.91 -9.15
N SER A 521 12.06 -37.72 -9.75
CA SER A 521 12.95 -36.61 -9.43
C SER A 521 12.95 -36.30 -7.94
N VAL A 522 11.76 -36.10 -7.33
CA VAL A 522 11.64 -35.75 -5.92
C VAL A 522 12.13 -36.84 -4.96
N LEU A 523 11.88 -38.11 -5.30
CA LEU A 523 12.26 -39.21 -4.44
C LEU A 523 13.77 -39.54 -4.49
N THR A 524 14.48 -39.07 -5.50
CA THR A 524 15.88 -39.43 -5.77
C THR A 524 16.88 -38.26 -5.73
N ASP A 525 16.41 -37.02 -5.57
CA ASP A 525 17.31 -35.86 -5.60
C ASP A 525 18.10 -35.64 -4.31
N GLY A 526 17.68 -36.23 -3.18
CA GLY A 526 18.31 -36.09 -1.87
C GLY A 526 18.33 -34.63 -1.32
N LYS A 527 17.63 -33.70 -1.97
CA LYS A 527 17.52 -32.32 -1.53
C LYS A 527 16.53 -32.19 -0.39
N ARG A 528 16.81 -31.28 0.54
CA ARG A 528 15.91 -30.97 1.66
C ARG A 528 14.60 -30.32 1.21
N VAL A 529 14.61 -29.63 0.07
CA VAL A 529 13.44 -28.98 -0.54
C VAL A 529 13.42 -29.27 -2.04
N SER A 530 12.32 -29.84 -2.51
CA SER A 530 12.06 -30.05 -3.94
C SER A 530 10.78 -29.31 -4.33
N VAL A 531 10.73 -28.79 -5.54
CA VAL A 531 9.60 -28.01 -6.05
C VAL A 531 8.95 -28.71 -7.24
N ILE A 532 7.65 -29.01 -7.13
CA ILE A 532 6.84 -29.49 -8.25
C ILE A 532 5.99 -28.34 -8.75
N ASN A 533 6.32 -27.79 -9.93
CA ASN A 533 5.53 -26.76 -10.59
C ASN A 533 4.58 -27.42 -11.59
N ALA A 534 3.28 -27.31 -11.36
CA ALA A 534 2.28 -27.96 -12.19
C ALA A 534 1.01 -27.10 -12.30
N PRO A 535 0.39 -27.00 -13.51
CA PRO A 535 -0.81 -26.21 -13.74
C PRO A 535 -2.03 -26.74 -13.00
N ALA A 536 -3.11 -25.96 -12.95
CA ALA A 536 -4.38 -26.42 -12.38
C ALA A 536 -4.91 -27.63 -13.18
N GLY A 537 -5.45 -28.64 -12.47
CA GLY A 537 -5.99 -29.84 -13.11
C GLY A 537 -4.95 -30.89 -13.54
N SER A 538 -3.64 -30.66 -13.35
CA SER A 538 -2.58 -31.60 -13.71
C SER A 538 -2.48 -32.87 -12.85
N GLY A 539 -3.31 -32.99 -11.80
CA GLY A 539 -3.32 -34.15 -10.92
C GLY A 539 -2.30 -34.09 -9.76
N LYS A 540 -1.92 -32.90 -9.29
CA LYS A 540 -0.97 -32.69 -8.17
C LYS A 540 -1.26 -33.55 -6.97
N THR A 541 -2.53 -33.64 -6.54
CA THR A 541 -2.94 -34.44 -5.38
C THR A 541 -2.65 -35.93 -5.58
N ARG A 542 -2.84 -36.45 -6.80
CA ARG A 542 -2.54 -37.82 -7.15
C ARG A 542 -1.02 -38.06 -7.14
N VAL A 543 -0.23 -37.14 -7.67
CA VAL A 543 1.24 -37.19 -7.64
C VAL A 543 1.75 -37.25 -6.19
N LEU A 544 1.24 -36.37 -5.33
CA LEU A 544 1.64 -36.34 -3.91
C LEU A 544 1.20 -37.59 -3.16
N ALA A 545 0.00 -38.13 -3.44
CA ALA A 545 -0.47 -39.38 -2.80
C ALA A 545 0.40 -40.58 -3.18
N GLU A 546 0.76 -40.67 -4.46
CA GLU A 546 1.60 -41.79 -4.94
C GLU A 546 3.06 -41.63 -4.45
N ALA A 547 3.61 -40.41 -4.42
CA ALA A 547 4.90 -40.16 -3.81
C ALA A 547 4.91 -40.60 -2.33
N GLY A 548 3.83 -40.29 -1.59
CA GLY A 548 3.66 -40.72 -0.19
C GLY A 548 3.58 -42.23 -0.01
N ARG A 549 2.89 -42.93 -0.93
CA ARG A 549 2.81 -44.37 -0.94
C ARG A 549 4.20 -45.01 -1.13
N VAL A 550 4.94 -44.53 -2.12
CA VAL A 550 6.30 -45.04 -2.42
C VAL A 550 7.25 -44.71 -1.27
N TRP A 551 7.20 -43.51 -0.72
CA TRP A 551 8.00 -43.08 0.44
C TRP A 551 7.80 -43.98 1.66
N SER A 552 6.54 -44.22 2.02
CA SER A 552 6.20 -45.07 3.16
C SER A 552 6.55 -46.53 2.94
N ALA A 553 6.32 -47.06 1.73
CA ALA A 553 6.67 -48.42 1.36
C ALA A 553 8.19 -48.67 1.38
N ALA A 554 8.98 -47.62 1.13
CA ALA A 554 10.44 -47.67 1.22
C ALA A 554 10.99 -47.52 2.65
N GLY A 555 10.14 -47.40 3.66
CA GLY A 555 10.54 -47.24 5.06
C GLY A 555 11.19 -45.90 5.39
N LEU A 556 11.01 -44.86 4.54
CA LEU A 556 11.59 -43.54 4.76
C LEU A 556 10.80 -42.70 5.77
N GLY A 557 9.71 -43.21 6.31
CA GLY A 557 8.91 -42.54 7.32
C GLY A 557 7.55 -42.05 6.81
N LEU A 558 6.90 -41.21 7.63
CA LEU A 558 5.56 -40.71 7.37
C LEU A 558 5.63 -39.41 6.50
N MET A 559 4.86 -39.36 5.42
CA MET A 559 4.64 -38.14 4.66
C MET A 559 3.47 -37.36 5.25
N VAL A 560 3.70 -36.10 5.63
CA VAL A 560 2.68 -35.18 6.18
C VAL A 560 2.34 -34.11 5.17
N GLY A 561 1.07 -34.02 4.76
CA GLY A 561 0.55 -32.99 3.91
C GLY A 561 0.12 -31.75 4.70
N ILE A 562 0.61 -30.56 4.30
CA ILE A 562 0.22 -29.27 4.90
C ILE A 562 -0.44 -28.44 3.81
N THR A 563 -1.66 -27.92 4.07
CA THR A 563 -2.38 -27.05 3.14
C THR A 563 -2.79 -25.75 3.83
N PRO A 564 -2.87 -24.64 3.10
CA PRO A 564 -3.35 -23.36 3.65
C PRO A 564 -4.86 -23.38 3.95
N SER A 565 -5.61 -24.37 3.44
CA SER A 565 -7.05 -24.54 3.65
C SER A 565 -7.36 -25.97 4.07
N GLN A 566 -8.42 -26.15 4.89
CA GLN A 566 -8.90 -27.52 5.23
C GLN A 566 -9.45 -28.18 3.96
N PHE A 567 -8.80 -29.26 3.53
CA PHE A 567 -9.31 -30.13 2.47
C PHE A 567 -10.08 -31.28 3.15
N ARG A 568 -11.38 -31.38 2.90
CA ARG A 568 -12.14 -32.62 3.19
C ARG A 568 -11.98 -33.55 2.00
N PRO A 569 -11.43 -34.76 2.16
CA PRO A 569 -11.44 -35.72 1.09
C PRO A 569 -12.89 -36.13 0.81
N GLN A 570 -13.40 -35.77 -0.37
CA GLN A 570 -14.65 -36.32 -0.88
C GLN A 570 -14.29 -37.61 -1.63
N HIS A 571 -14.28 -38.73 -0.92
CA HIS A 571 -14.63 -40.05 -1.48
C HIS A 571 -14.82 -41.05 -0.34
N PRO A 572 -16.02 -41.62 -0.18
CA PRO A 572 -16.21 -42.86 0.55
C PRO A 572 -16.02 -44.05 -0.42
N GLY A 573 -14.99 -44.84 -0.21
CA GLY A 573 -14.83 -46.11 -0.92
C GLY A 573 -13.43 -46.33 -1.48
N GLY A 574 -12.61 -47.02 -0.71
CA GLY A 574 -11.29 -47.51 -1.15
C GLY A 574 -10.38 -47.72 0.03
N GLY A 575 -10.42 -48.93 0.62
CA GLY A 575 -9.51 -49.34 1.67
C GLY A 575 -8.06 -49.40 1.16
N GLY A 576 -7.17 -48.77 1.91
CA GLY A 576 -5.75 -48.74 1.64
C GLY A 576 -5.09 -47.68 2.48
N SER A 577 -4.61 -48.05 3.62
CA SER A 577 -3.88 -47.29 4.63
C SER A 577 -2.76 -46.43 4.06
N GLY A 578 -2.93 -45.14 4.17
CA GLY A 578 -1.94 -44.11 3.93
C GLY A 578 -2.57 -42.78 4.28
N VAL A 579 -2.74 -42.49 5.57
CA VAL A 579 -3.44 -41.30 6.04
C VAL A 579 -2.54 -40.09 5.81
N LEU A 580 -2.78 -39.35 4.74
CA LEU A 580 -2.41 -37.95 4.68
C LEU A 580 -3.25 -37.22 5.74
N GLN A 581 -2.74 -37.13 6.96
CA GLN A 581 -3.37 -36.29 7.98
C GLN A 581 -3.09 -34.82 7.64
N HIS A 582 -4.09 -34.17 7.06
CA HIS A 582 -4.09 -32.74 6.90
C HIS A 582 -4.28 -32.07 8.26
N ARG A 583 -3.20 -31.65 8.90
CA ARG A 583 -3.28 -30.73 10.04
C ARG A 583 -3.22 -29.31 9.54
N PRO A 584 -4.20 -28.44 9.90
CA PRO A 584 -4.05 -27.01 9.66
C PRO A 584 -2.86 -26.50 10.46
N VAL A 585 -2.04 -25.64 9.86
CA VAL A 585 -0.94 -24.95 10.54
C VAL A 585 -1.56 -24.18 11.71
N PRO A 586 -1.18 -24.43 12.97
CA PRO A 586 -1.65 -23.65 14.09
C PRO A 586 -1.20 -22.20 13.89
N ARG A 587 -2.13 -21.25 13.98
CA ARG A 587 -1.75 -19.85 14.13
C ARG A 587 -0.83 -19.76 15.36
N PRO A 588 0.30 -19.03 15.26
CA PRO A 588 1.07 -18.76 16.47
C PRO A 588 0.12 -18.09 17.46
N PRO A 589 0.12 -18.50 18.75
CA PRO A 589 -0.73 -17.89 19.75
C PRO A 589 -0.43 -16.40 19.80
N ALA A 590 -1.47 -15.57 19.76
CA ALA A 590 -1.35 -14.16 20.04
C ALA A 590 -0.55 -14.04 21.34
N ARG A 591 0.57 -13.32 21.30
CA ARG A 591 1.40 -13.12 22.49
C ARG A 591 0.50 -12.57 23.59
N PRO A 592 0.39 -13.22 24.76
CA PRO A 592 -0.39 -12.66 25.85
C PRO A 592 0.24 -11.33 26.23
N ALA A 593 -0.60 -10.29 26.37
CA ALA A 593 -0.20 -9.01 26.91
C ALA A 593 0.56 -9.26 28.20
N ARG A 594 1.80 -8.79 28.28
CA ARG A 594 2.61 -8.86 29.49
C ARG A 594 1.86 -8.13 30.60
N ARG A 595 1.32 -8.88 31.54
CA ARG A 595 0.84 -8.32 32.81
C ARG A 595 1.99 -7.57 33.49
N PRO A 596 1.75 -6.36 34.03
CA PRO A 596 2.78 -5.67 34.81
C PRO A 596 3.16 -6.55 36.01
N ARG A 597 4.45 -6.74 36.23
CA ARG A 597 4.98 -7.42 37.41
C ARG A 597 4.64 -6.57 38.65
N PRO A 598 4.15 -7.16 39.74
CA PRO A 598 4.00 -6.45 41.00
C PRO A 598 5.40 -6.05 41.51
N ALA A 599 5.47 -4.85 42.05
CA ALA A 599 6.66 -4.28 42.67
C ALA A 599 7.14 -5.19 43.81
N ALA A 600 8.38 -5.65 43.73
CA ALA A 600 9.02 -6.37 44.82
C ALA A 600 9.41 -5.40 45.91
N HIS A 601 8.90 -5.59 47.12
CA HIS A 601 9.33 -4.95 48.35
C HIS A 601 10.83 -5.17 48.59
N ARG A 602 11.58 -4.09 48.76
CA ARG A 602 12.95 -4.12 49.31
C ARG A 602 12.86 -4.06 50.85
N PRO A 603 13.57 -4.96 51.56
CA PRO A 603 13.82 -4.72 53.01
C PRO A 603 15.04 -3.81 53.20
N GLY A 604 15.02 -3.12 54.31
CA GLY A 604 15.80 -1.98 54.70
C GLY A 604 17.31 -2.17 54.90
N HIS A 605 17.95 -1.02 54.89
CA HIS A 605 19.35 -0.78 55.27
C HIS A 605 19.64 -1.05 56.75
N PRO A 606 20.94 -1.20 57.10
CA PRO A 606 21.51 -0.17 57.96
C PRO A 606 22.83 0.45 57.47
N ALA A 607 23.03 1.66 57.97
CA ALA A 607 24.14 2.55 57.69
C ALA A 607 25.46 2.11 58.36
N ALA A 608 26.59 2.49 57.81
CA ALA A 608 27.70 3.21 58.46
C ALA A 608 28.98 3.19 57.59
N GLY A 609 29.67 4.31 57.56
CA GLY A 609 31.13 4.34 57.58
C GLY A 609 31.78 5.29 56.56
N ARG A 610 32.08 6.50 57.01
CA ARG A 610 32.97 7.51 56.40
C ARG A 610 34.42 7.02 56.23
N ARG A 611 35.07 7.60 55.22
CA ARG A 611 36.47 8.16 55.06
C ARG A 611 36.85 8.02 53.62
N GLY A 612 37.29 9.01 52.84
CA GLY A 612 38.19 10.14 53.05
C GLY A 612 39.41 9.95 52.17
N LEU A 613 39.77 11.00 51.44
CA LEU A 613 41.05 11.37 50.83
C LEU A 613 41.16 11.26 49.29
N ASP A 614 41.08 12.39 48.66
CA ASP A 614 42.16 13.19 48.04
C ASP A 614 42.91 12.61 46.84
N GLY A 615 42.93 13.38 45.76
CA GLY A 615 44.17 13.54 45.04
C GLY A 615 44.09 13.78 43.52
N GLN A 616 43.98 15.07 43.19
CA GLN A 616 44.73 15.72 42.09
C GLN A 616 44.48 15.40 40.61
N ARG A 617 44.01 16.43 39.92
CA ARG A 617 44.34 16.79 38.52
C ARG A 617 45.81 17.21 38.41
N PRO A 618 46.46 17.22 37.20
CA PRO A 618 46.18 18.25 36.20
C PRO A 618 46.29 17.84 34.72
N GLY A 619 45.67 18.60 33.81
CA GLY A 619 46.07 18.72 32.40
C GLY A 619 47.19 19.76 32.24
N PRO A 620 47.48 20.37 31.09
CA PRO A 620 47.07 20.21 29.69
C PRO A 620 48.27 20.18 28.69
N GLY A 621 48.02 20.06 27.38
CA GLY A 621 49.06 20.27 26.40
C GLY A 621 48.66 20.10 24.91
N ARG A 622 48.33 21.20 24.28
CA ARG A 622 48.55 21.43 22.83
C ARG A 622 49.98 22.01 22.65
N PRO A 623 50.62 22.05 21.46
CA PRO A 623 50.14 22.58 20.18
C PRO A 623 50.65 21.90 18.88
N ASP A 624 50.02 22.27 17.77
CA ASP A 624 50.55 22.35 16.39
C ASP A 624 51.86 23.16 16.27
N PRO A 625 52.59 23.28 15.12
CA PRO A 625 52.18 23.24 13.71
C PRO A 625 53.26 22.86 12.64
N HIS A 626 52.89 22.93 11.33
CA HIS A 626 53.68 23.24 10.13
C HIS A 626 54.51 22.20 9.37
N GLY A 627 54.31 22.25 8.03
CA GLY A 627 55.33 21.95 7.01
C GLY A 627 54.77 21.43 5.68
N ARG A 628 54.39 22.24 4.82
CA ARG A 628 54.79 22.72 3.47
C ARG A 628 55.75 21.84 2.67
N GLY A 629 55.41 21.74 1.37
CA GLY A 629 56.34 21.57 0.23
C GLY A 629 55.85 20.50 -0.75
N ASP A 630 55.53 20.75 -1.86
CA ASP A 630 55.80 21.55 -3.07
C ASP A 630 56.30 20.64 -4.21
N ARG A 631 55.60 20.72 -5.38
CA ARG A 631 56.06 20.63 -6.79
C ARG A 631 56.59 19.30 -7.34
N ARG A 632 56.20 18.79 -8.46
CA ARG A 632 56.23 19.21 -9.87
C ARG A 632 55.88 18.05 -10.80
N GLU A 633 55.10 18.31 -11.81
CA GLU A 633 55.34 18.25 -13.27
C GLU A 633 55.79 16.94 -13.91
N GLY A 634 55.08 16.56 -14.99
CA GLY A 634 55.57 15.70 -16.06
C GLY A 634 54.53 15.07 -16.96
N ASP A 635 54.00 15.85 -17.88
CA ASP A 635 53.46 15.43 -19.19
C ASP A 635 54.64 15.33 -20.18
N PRO A 636 54.62 14.78 -21.42
CA PRO A 636 53.53 14.26 -22.27
C PRO A 636 53.92 13.06 -23.18
N GLY A 637 52.98 12.58 -23.98
CA GLY A 637 53.36 12.16 -25.32
C GLY A 637 52.63 11.01 -25.97
N ARG A 638 51.77 11.35 -26.94
CA ARG A 638 51.57 10.80 -28.31
C ARG A 638 51.49 9.26 -28.46
N GLY A 639 50.65 8.68 -29.21
CA GLY A 639 49.92 9.06 -30.39
C GLY A 639 49.55 7.80 -31.18
N HIS A 640 48.61 7.95 -32.05
CA HIS A 640 48.30 7.21 -33.27
C HIS A 640 47.04 6.37 -33.33
N ARG A 641 46.14 6.94 -34.04
CA ARG A 641 45.13 6.32 -34.97
C ARG A 641 45.86 5.67 -36.18
N PRO A 642 45.14 5.08 -37.16
CA PRO A 642 43.77 4.61 -37.34
C PRO A 642 43.64 3.30 -38.19
N VAL A 643 42.44 3.09 -38.78
CA VAL A 643 42.06 2.41 -40.07
C VAL A 643 41.14 1.21 -39.83
N ALA A 644 39.89 1.30 -40.12
CA ALA A 644 39.05 1.22 -41.32
C ALA A 644 38.77 -0.21 -41.87
N GLY A 645 37.52 -0.43 -42.22
CA GLY A 645 37.10 -1.45 -43.19
C GLY A 645 35.84 -2.20 -42.73
N SER A 646 34.67 -1.77 -43.08
CA SER A 646 33.81 -2.05 -44.24
C SER A 646 33.30 -3.49 -44.30
N THR A 647 32.05 -3.69 -44.34
CA THR A 647 31.05 -3.97 -45.37
C THR A 647 29.99 -4.97 -44.95
N GLU A 648 28.77 -4.50 -45.05
CA GLU A 648 27.58 -5.10 -45.66
C GLU A 648 27.36 -6.62 -45.63
N ARG A 649 26.20 -7.07 -45.12
CA ARG A 649 25.12 -7.57 -45.96
C ARG A 649 23.85 -7.89 -45.19
N ARG A 650 22.77 -7.35 -45.71
CA ARG A 650 21.36 -7.72 -45.46
C ARG A 650 21.11 -9.19 -45.78
N ARG A 651 20.23 -9.84 -45.05
CA ARG A 651 19.21 -10.73 -45.64
C ARG A 651 17.92 -10.73 -44.85
N HIS A 652 16.89 -10.43 -45.56
CA HIS A 652 15.47 -10.58 -45.30
C HIS A 652 15.03 -12.04 -45.21
N VAL A 653 13.81 -12.22 -44.62
CA VAL A 653 12.69 -13.11 -45.06
C VAL A 653 12.21 -14.06 -43.94
N PRO A 654 10.93 -14.49 -43.92
CA PRO A 654 9.71 -13.77 -43.47
C PRO A 654 8.86 -14.54 -42.44
N ALA A 655 7.68 -13.99 -42.18
CA ALA A 655 6.55 -14.44 -41.39
C ALA A 655 6.07 -15.88 -41.62
N ARG A 656 5.63 -16.47 -40.53
CA ARG A 656 4.33 -17.16 -40.42
C ARG A 656 3.73 -16.97 -39.06
#